data_33af751e0116e23246d3358f00facf50
#
_entry.id   33af751e0116e23246d3358f00facf50
#
_cell.length_a   1.000
_cell.length_b   1.000
_cell.length_c   1.000
_cell.angle_alpha   90.00
_cell.angle_beta   90.00
_cell.angle_gamma   90.00
#
_symmetry.space_group_name_H-M   'P 1'
#
loop_
_entity.id
_entity.type
_entity.pdbx_description
1 polymer ?
#
loop_
_entity_poly.entity_id
_entity_poly.type
_entity_poly.pdbx_seq_one_letter_code
_entity_poly.pdbx_strand_id
1 'polypeptide(L)'
;MKQSFNENWICYKTGDKENAFAVTLPHDAMQLDERSETSAGGVNTGWYEAQDYTYEKTFILPEEAKDEKVILEFEGVYRKATVYLNGEKVAYHSYGYLGFYVDATKYVKFGEENVIRVEVINHDQPNSRWYSGTGIYRPVWLYTVPKNHLRFDSVKITTLDYKEPKIRVEAWPNAAGEVKVEIMEKQIVTRKAVAGESADQTDETIEQCIDENAVQPTVQNSDKASDKIIALEILQADGKFSREIALPGANLWSPEAPNLYTCRVTFGEDIQEETFGIRVVSCTPEEGFCINGKRVLLKGGCIHHDNGLLGACAYEFAERRKIRILLDAGYNAIRSAHNPCSKALLRACDEMGMLVMDEYIDGWYIHKTKYDYADEILENYRKDLKDMVDKDYNHPSVIMYSTGNEVSETAQKKGIALTKSLTDRLHELDSTRPVSCGINIFFNFLSSMGFGVYSDKKADEAAENTKKKKAVGSEFYNTVAGIFGAGFMKTGATLYPCDVKTRDAYANMDVAGYNYGIKRYRHDLKKYSRRIILGSETFCADAYRFMQEAKRDKRIIGDFVWAAQDYLGEVGIGAWEYKDYAPRFDGGCGWVSAGSGRIDLTGKPLGEMAYTRVAFELEDLAIAVMPVDHTKDAHSPSAWKMTNAMESWSWNGCDGNAAKVEVYTRADHVKLYINGKCVGTKKPKNDCKVFFDTTYQNGEIKAVAYDANDNIIAEKTLTTAGKETILQAEPELTCVNANTDLCYVRMRYTDENGQTKPLARGRIKLAVKGGELLAFGSACPYYPESYQSNETDTYYGEALAIIRPQAGAGKVVVKAESELGNAETEIEILD
;
A
#
# COMPACT_ATOMS: atom_id res chain seq x y z
N MET A 1 -1.33 -5.69 31.22
CA MET A 1 -0.57 -6.58 30.29
C MET A 1 -1.21 -6.52 28.92
N LYS A 2 -0.43 -6.47 27.79
CA LYS A 2 -0.92 -6.60 26.41
C LYS A 2 -0.54 -7.98 25.88
N GLN A 3 -1.48 -8.73 25.31
CA GLN A 3 -1.22 -10.05 24.73
C GLN A 3 -1.93 -10.23 23.39
N SER A 4 -1.33 -11.03 22.49
CA SER A 4 -1.96 -11.43 21.23
C SER A 4 -3.22 -12.22 21.51
N PHE A 5 -4.29 -11.93 20.76
CA PHE A 5 -5.55 -12.66 20.87
C PHE A 5 -5.94 -13.33 19.54
N ASN A 6 -4.94 -13.53 18.66
CA ASN A 6 -5.14 -13.94 17.28
C ASN A 6 -5.33 -15.44 17.06
N GLU A 7 -4.83 -16.28 17.97
CA GLU A 7 -4.86 -17.75 17.86
C GLU A 7 -6.21 -18.35 18.25
N ASN A 8 -6.47 -19.56 17.76
CA ASN A 8 -7.59 -20.41 18.21
C ASN A 8 -8.98 -19.79 18.04
N TRP A 9 -9.22 -19.12 16.92
CA TRP A 9 -10.55 -18.72 16.49
C TRP A 9 -11.17 -19.80 15.61
N ILE A 10 -12.50 -19.89 15.62
CA ILE A 10 -13.27 -20.58 14.59
C ILE A 10 -14.04 -19.57 13.76
N CYS A 11 -14.15 -19.82 12.46
CA CYS A 11 -14.87 -18.99 11.51
C CYS A 11 -15.89 -19.84 10.76
N TYR A 12 -17.05 -19.26 10.45
CA TYR A 12 -18.08 -19.91 9.65
C TYR A 12 -18.97 -18.87 8.96
N LYS A 13 -19.61 -19.24 7.85
CA LYS A 13 -20.67 -18.42 7.24
C LYS A 13 -21.82 -18.26 8.24
N THR A 14 -22.27 -17.04 8.44
CA THR A 14 -23.31 -16.74 9.43
C THR A 14 -24.56 -17.61 9.19
N GLY A 15 -24.93 -18.39 10.22
CA GLY A 15 -26.03 -19.37 10.15
C GLY A 15 -25.59 -20.80 9.81
N ASP A 16 -24.33 -21.04 9.46
CA ASP A 16 -23.79 -22.36 9.10
C ASP A 16 -22.64 -22.81 10.03
N LYS A 17 -22.92 -22.87 11.31
CA LYS A 17 -21.93 -23.24 12.33
C LYS A 17 -21.46 -24.71 12.21
N GLU A 18 -22.21 -25.57 11.54
CA GLU A 18 -21.84 -26.98 11.33
C GLU A 18 -20.57 -27.09 10.45
N ASN A 19 -20.35 -26.14 9.57
CA ASN A 19 -19.18 -26.06 8.72
C ASN A 19 -18.10 -25.08 9.24
N ALA A 20 -18.02 -24.88 10.56
CA ALA A 20 -17.00 -24.05 11.18
C ALA A 20 -15.59 -24.66 11.01
N PHE A 21 -14.61 -23.78 10.78
CA PHE A 21 -13.20 -24.16 10.64
C PHE A 21 -12.30 -23.27 11.50
N ALA A 22 -11.13 -23.80 11.87
CA ALA A 22 -10.16 -23.08 12.70
C ALA A 22 -9.43 -22.03 11.88
N VAL A 23 -9.20 -20.85 12.48
CA VAL A 23 -8.44 -19.76 11.86
C VAL A 23 -7.51 -19.07 12.86
N THR A 24 -6.42 -18.54 12.35
CA THR A 24 -5.54 -17.59 13.03
C THR A 24 -5.66 -16.22 12.37
N LEU A 25 -5.87 -15.16 13.16
CA LEU A 25 -5.96 -13.80 12.68
C LEU A 25 -4.57 -13.22 12.34
N PRO A 26 -4.50 -12.31 11.37
CA PRO A 26 -5.55 -11.75 10.52
C PRO A 26 -6.13 -12.79 9.57
N HIS A 27 -7.43 -12.69 9.26
CA HIS A 27 -8.11 -13.61 8.36
C HIS A 27 -9.09 -12.85 7.45
N ASP A 28 -9.05 -13.17 6.16
CA ASP A 28 -9.94 -12.63 5.13
C ASP A 28 -10.80 -13.76 4.56
N ALA A 29 -12.03 -13.86 5.04
CA ALA A 29 -12.95 -14.92 4.65
C ALA A 29 -13.47 -14.76 3.21
N MET A 30 -13.43 -13.55 2.61
CA MET A 30 -13.88 -13.33 1.23
C MET A 30 -13.04 -14.14 0.23
N GLN A 31 -11.78 -14.42 0.52
CA GLN A 31 -10.94 -15.25 -0.36
C GLN A 31 -11.40 -16.71 -0.46
N LEU A 32 -12.24 -17.15 0.47
CA LEU A 32 -12.84 -18.49 0.46
C LEU A 32 -14.19 -18.52 -0.28
N ASP A 33 -14.75 -17.35 -0.61
CA ASP A 33 -15.99 -17.26 -1.34
C ASP A 33 -15.80 -17.59 -2.83
N GLU A 34 -16.85 -18.12 -3.46
CA GLU A 34 -16.87 -18.35 -4.90
C GLU A 34 -16.84 -17.00 -5.66
N ARG A 35 -16.25 -17.04 -6.83
CA ARG A 35 -16.34 -15.95 -7.80
C ARG A 35 -17.36 -16.31 -8.87
N SER A 36 -18.34 -15.43 -9.11
CA SER A 36 -19.40 -15.70 -10.08
C SER A 36 -19.78 -14.46 -10.87
N GLU A 37 -20.32 -14.68 -12.10
CA GLU A 37 -20.88 -13.60 -12.92
C GLU A 37 -22.11 -12.94 -12.28
N THR A 38 -22.67 -13.51 -11.22
CA THR A 38 -23.81 -13.00 -10.46
C THR A 38 -23.42 -12.25 -9.20
N SER A 39 -22.11 -12.19 -8.88
CA SER A 39 -21.63 -11.45 -7.71
C SER A 39 -22.16 -10.02 -7.70
N ALA A 40 -22.75 -9.61 -6.58
CA ALA A 40 -23.27 -8.25 -6.40
C ALA A 40 -22.15 -7.19 -6.35
N GLY A 41 -20.95 -7.56 -5.91
CA GLY A 41 -19.76 -6.72 -5.94
C GLY A 41 -19.15 -6.55 -7.33
N GLY A 42 -19.32 -7.54 -8.19
CA GLY A 42 -18.86 -7.53 -9.58
C GLY A 42 -17.39 -7.17 -9.72
N VAL A 43 -17.10 -6.24 -10.62
CA VAL A 43 -15.75 -5.74 -10.90
C VAL A 43 -15.04 -5.16 -9.66
N ASN A 44 -15.80 -4.61 -8.71
CA ASN A 44 -15.23 -3.94 -7.54
C ASN A 44 -14.59 -4.95 -6.58
N THR A 45 -15.18 -6.13 -6.40
CA THR A 45 -14.68 -7.16 -5.50
C THR A 45 -13.83 -8.22 -6.20
N GLY A 46 -13.50 -8.07 -7.48
CA GLY A 46 -12.87 -9.16 -8.26
C GLY A 46 -13.79 -10.35 -8.47
N TRP A 47 -15.11 -10.11 -8.51
CA TRP A 47 -16.19 -11.09 -8.70
C TRP A 47 -16.41 -12.04 -7.51
N TYR A 48 -15.77 -11.83 -6.35
CA TYR A 48 -16.06 -12.59 -5.15
C TYR A 48 -17.49 -12.33 -4.66
N GLU A 49 -18.18 -13.37 -4.21
CA GLU A 49 -19.49 -13.28 -3.57
C GLU A 49 -19.29 -12.97 -2.08
N ALA A 50 -19.24 -11.70 -1.73
CA ALA A 50 -19.11 -11.31 -0.34
C ALA A 50 -20.25 -11.84 0.52
N GLN A 51 -19.90 -12.62 1.55
CA GLN A 51 -20.84 -13.25 2.49
C GLN A 51 -20.67 -12.65 3.89
N ASP A 52 -21.63 -12.96 4.77
CA ASP A 52 -21.51 -12.66 6.20
C ASP A 52 -20.81 -13.80 6.92
N TYR A 53 -19.92 -13.42 7.83
CA TYR A 53 -19.15 -14.39 8.61
C TYR A 53 -19.28 -14.14 10.10
N THR A 54 -19.22 -15.24 10.86
CA THR A 54 -19.17 -15.22 12.32
C THR A 54 -17.88 -15.85 12.80
N TYR A 55 -17.20 -15.13 13.69
CA TYR A 55 -15.99 -15.60 14.37
C TYR A 55 -16.30 -15.86 15.84
N GLU A 56 -15.83 -16.99 16.36
CA GLU A 56 -15.96 -17.32 17.79
C GLU A 56 -14.62 -17.77 18.36
N LYS A 57 -14.39 -17.45 19.63
CA LYS A 57 -13.24 -17.94 20.39
C LYS A 57 -13.65 -18.17 21.84
N THR A 58 -13.19 -19.29 22.39
CA THR A 58 -13.28 -19.61 23.81
C THR A 58 -11.95 -19.28 24.49
N PHE A 59 -11.99 -18.65 25.66
CA PHE A 59 -10.81 -18.29 26.43
C PHE A 59 -11.10 -18.24 27.93
N ILE A 60 -10.03 -18.35 28.74
CA ILE A 60 -10.10 -18.26 30.19
C ILE A 60 -9.20 -17.11 30.66
N LEU A 61 -9.72 -16.28 31.55
CA LEU A 61 -8.94 -15.27 32.25
C LEU A 61 -8.58 -15.80 33.64
N PRO A 62 -7.34 -15.60 34.12
CA PRO A 62 -6.96 -16.06 35.45
C PRO A 62 -7.75 -15.32 36.56
N GLU A 63 -8.04 -16.01 37.66
CA GLU A 63 -8.80 -15.45 38.80
C GLU A 63 -8.10 -14.22 39.40
N GLU A 64 -6.77 -14.17 39.30
CA GLU A 64 -5.94 -13.07 39.78
C GLU A 64 -6.20 -11.75 39.08
N ALA A 65 -6.71 -11.77 37.85
CA ALA A 65 -7.03 -10.58 37.06
C ALA A 65 -8.40 -9.96 37.39
N LYS A 66 -9.16 -10.50 38.37
CA LYS A 66 -10.52 -10.04 38.66
C LYS A 66 -10.61 -8.58 39.14
N ASP A 67 -9.52 -8.03 39.64
CA ASP A 67 -9.43 -6.63 40.06
C ASP A 67 -8.94 -5.67 38.96
N GLU A 68 -8.58 -6.20 37.80
CA GLU A 68 -8.15 -5.46 36.62
C GLU A 68 -9.32 -5.13 35.70
N LYS A 69 -9.09 -4.22 34.78
CA LYS A 69 -9.95 -4.02 33.61
C LYS A 69 -9.50 -4.89 32.46
N VAL A 70 -10.47 -5.42 31.73
CA VAL A 70 -10.26 -6.25 30.55
C VAL A 70 -10.75 -5.49 29.32
N ILE A 71 -9.82 -5.18 28.42
CA ILE A 71 -10.11 -4.44 27.19
C ILE A 71 -9.68 -5.28 25.99
N LEU A 72 -10.52 -5.34 24.98
CA LEU A 72 -10.19 -5.91 23.67
C LEU A 72 -9.99 -4.78 22.67
N GLU A 73 -8.91 -4.82 21.90
CA GLU A 73 -8.66 -3.96 20.74
C GLU A 73 -8.81 -4.78 19.46
N PHE A 74 -9.70 -4.35 18.58
CA PHE A 74 -9.77 -4.83 17.20
C PHE A 74 -9.13 -3.76 16.31
N GLU A 75 -8.00 -4.05 15.67
CA GLU A 75 -7.33 -3.08 14.78
C GLU A 75 -8.08 -2.87 13.46
N GLY A 76 -8.95 -3.82 13.06
CA GLY A 76 -9.82 -3.68 11.89
C GLY A 76 -10.67 -4.91 11.63
N VAL A 77 -11.96 -4.66 11.39
CA VAL A 77 -12.96 -5.70 11.02
C VAL A 77 -13.81 -5.17 9.87
N TYR A 78 -13.75 -5.78 8.71
CA TYR A 78 -14.55 -5.34 7.58
C TYR A 78 -15.74 -6.27 7.37
N ARG A 79 -16.99 -5.79 7.54
CA ARG A 79 -17.46 -4.50 8.08
C ARG A 79 -18.69 -4.73 8.97
N LYS A 80 -19.24 -3.64 9.54
CA LYS A 80 -20.42 -3.66 10.42
C LYS A 80 -20.31 -4.73 11.52
N ALA A 81 -19.17 -4.71 12.24
CA ALA A 81 -18.86 -5.68 13.27
C ALA A 81 -19.77 -5.52 14.49
N THR A 82 -20.41 -6.61 14.92
CA THR A 82 -21.08 -6.69 16.21
C THR A 82 -20.37 -7.70 17.11
N VAL A 83 -19.91 -7.25 18.28
CA VAL A 83 -19.18 -8.09 19.23
C VAL A 83 -20.12 -8.50 20.37
N TYR A 84 -20.15 -9.79 20.67
CA TYR A 84 -20.84 -10.39 21.79
C TYR A 84 -19.84 -11.06 22.73
N LEU A 85 -20.07 -10.97 24.02
CA LEU A 85 -19.30 -11.66 25.04
C LEU A 85 -20.25 -12.39 25.99
N ASN A 86 -20.08 -13.70 26.14
CA ASN A 86 -20.96 -14.56 26.93
C ASN A 86 -22.46 -14.39 26.58
N GLY A 87 -22.76 -14.13 25.32
CA GLY A 87 -24.10 -13.92 24.80
C GLY A 87 -24.64 -12.49 24.85
N GLU A 88 -23.99 -11.59 25.58
CA GLU A 88 -24.36 -10.17 25.67
C GLU A 88 -23.70 -9.36 24.54
N LYS A 89 -24.47 -8.46 23.88
CA LYS A 89 -23.91 -7.51 22.90
C LYS A 89 -23.12 -6.43 23.63
N VAL A 90 -21.80 -6.34 23.32
CA VAL A 90 -20.89 -5.42 24.02
C VAL A 90 -20.40 -4.27 23.14
N ALA A 91 -20.37 -4.42 21.81
CA ALA A 91 -19.95 -3.36 20.89
C ALA A 91 -20.58 -3.51 19.51
N TYR A 92 -20.60 -2.38 18.77
CA TYR A 92 -20.88 -2.30 17.34
C TYR A 92 -19.96 -1.26 16.71
N HIS A 93 -19.37 -1.60 15.58
CA HIS A 93 -18.51 -0.72 14.80
C HIS A 93 -18.77 -0.90 13.30
N SER A 94 -19.08 0.19 12.59
CA SER A 94 -19.51 0.13 11.19
C SER A 94 -18.41 0.41 10.18
N TYR A 95 -17.45 1.31 10.50
CA TYR A 95 -16.38 1.69 9.59
C TYR A 95 -15.22 0.71 9.62
N GLY A 96 -15.13 -0.17 8.61
CA GLY A 96 -14.25 -1.33 8.62
C GLY A 96 -12.73 -1.05 8.61
N TYR A 97 -12.29 0.20 8.36
CA TYR A 97 -10.88 0.56 8.24
C TYR A 97 -10.27 1.21 9.48
N LEU A 98 -11.06 1.52 10.48
CA LEU A 98 -10.58 1.99 11.79
C LEU A 98 -10.70 0.89 12.84
N GLY A 99 -9.79 0.89 13.80
CA GLY A 99 -9.85 0.04 14.97
C GLY A 99 -10.83 0.56 16.02
N PHE A 100 -11.19 -0.30 16.97
CA PHE A 100 -12.04 0.04 18.09
C PHE A 100 -11.72 -0.78 19.33
N TYR A 101 -12.02 -0.19 20.50
CA TYR A 101 -11.83 -0.82 21.80
C TYR A 101 -13.17 -1.28 22.40
N VAL A 102 -13.14 -2.42 23.10
CA VAL A 102 -14.29 -3.00 23.82
C VAL A 102 -13.93 -3.17 25.28
N ASP A 103 -14.57 -2.42 26.18
CA ASP A 103 -14.47 -2.68 27.63
C ASP A 103 -15.28 -3.95 27.98
N ALA A 104 -14.56 -5.05 28.12
CA ALA A 104 -15.10 -6.37 28.41
C ALA A 104 -15.28 -6.63 29.92
N THR A 105 -14.78 -5.75 30.79
CA THR A 105 -14.63 -5.95 32.24
C THR A 105 -15.89 -6.48 32.93
N LYS A 106 -17.06 -5.97 32.55
CA LYS A 106 -18.36 -6.34 33.18
C LYS A 106 -18.94 -7.64 32.66
N TYR A 107 -18.40 -8.17 31.57
CA TYR A 107 -19.00 -9.28 30.82
C TYR A 107 -18.17 -10.55 30.90
N VAL A 108 -16.90 -10.46 31.34
CA VAL A 108 -16.01 -11.61 31.50
C VAL A 108 -16.21 -12.29 32.85
N LYS A 109 -15.93 -13.58 32.87
CA LYS A 109 -15.84 -14.42 34.06
C LYS A 109 -14.37 -14.78 34.28
N PHE A 110 -13.91 -14.68 35.51
CA PHE A 110 -12.55 -15.03 35.87
C PHE A 110 -12.51 -16.47 36.42
N GLY A 111 -11.47 -17.24 36.07
CA GLY A 111 -11.33 -18.66 36.41
C GLY A 111 -12.30 -19.59 35.66
N GLU A 112 -13.17 -19.05 34.82
CA GLU A 112 -14.16 -19.79 34.05
C GLU A 112 -14.00 -19.54 32.55
N GLU A 113 -14.67 -20.36 31.75
CA GLU A 113 -14.74 -20.23 30.31
C GLU A 113 -15.55 -18.99 29.89
N ASN A 114 -15.00 -18.22 28.94
CA ASN A 114 -15.66 -17.12 28.26
C ASN A 114 -15.76 -17.42 26.78
N VAL A 115 -16.83 -16.98 26.16
CA VAL A 115 -17.01 -17.08 24.70
C VAL A 115 -17.18 -15.66 24.12
N ILE A 116 -16.27 -15.27 23.24
CA ILE A 116 -16.42 -14.10 22.38
C ILE A 116 -16.92 -14.51 21.01
N ARG A 117 -17.89 -13.75 20.48
CA ARG A 117 -18.43 -13.93 19.14
C ARG A 117 -18.44 -12.56 18.43
N VAL A 118 -17.97 -12.55 17.18
CA VAL A 118 -17.95 -11.36 16.31
C VAL A 118 -18.71 -11.70 15.04
N GLU A 119 -19.83 -10.98 14.83
CA GLU A 119 -20.61 -11.07 13.60
C GLU A 119 -20.15 -9.96 12.64
N VAL A 120 -19.82 -10.34 11.41
CA VAL A 120 -19.32 -9.46 10.36
C VAL A 120 -20.31 -9.50 9.19
N ILE A 121 -20.86 -8.33 8.84
CA ILE A 121 -21.86 -8.20 7.79
C ILE A 121 -21.24 -7.55 6.56
N ASN A 122 -21.15 -8.27 5.43
CA ASN A 122 -20.58 -7.77 4.17
C ASN A 122 -21.36 -8.18 2.91
N HIS A 123 -22.51 -8.80 3.05
CA HIS A 123 -23.35 -9.18 1.90
C HIS A 123 -23.93 -7.97 1.15
N ASP A 124 -24.03 -6.81 1.80
CA ASP A 124 -24.45 -5.56 1.15
C ASP A 124 -23.37 -5.09 0.18
N GLN A 125 -23.51 -5.42 -1.12
CA GLN A 125 -22.58 -5.10 -2.17
C GLN A 125 -23.24 -4.36 -3.35
N PRO A 126 -22.52 -3.48 -4.08
CA PRO A 126 -21.13 -3.01 -3.82
C PRO A 126 -21.09 -1.97 -2.69
N ASN A 127 -20.09 -2.05 -1.83
CA ASN A 127 -19.85 -1.11 -0.73
C ASN A 127 -18.46 -0.46 -0.74
N SER A 128 -17.61 -0.82 -1.69
CA SER A 128 -16.37 -0.14 -2.04
C SER A 128 -16.14 -0.25 -3.55
N ARG A 129 -15.17 0.51 -4.10
CA ARG A 129 -14.78 0.41 -5.51
C ARG A 129 -13.66 -0.60 -5.75
N TRP A 130 -13.02 -1.09 -4.70
CA TRP A 130 -11.93 -2.07 -4.71
C TRP A 130 -12.27 -3.26 -3.82
N TYR A 131 -11.44 -4.28 -3.84
CA TYR A 131 -11.57 -5.46 -2.98
C TYR A 131 -11.38 -5.07 -1.50
N SER A 132 -12.41 -5.24 -0.71
CA SER A 132 -12.41 -4.86 0.71
C SER A 132 -11.97 -5.98 1.65
N GLY A 133 -12.08 -7.24 1.23
CA GLY A 133 -12.06 -8.40 2.10
C GLY A 133 -13.31 -8.51 2.98
N THR A 134 -13.40 -9.59 3.78
CA THR A 134 -14.44 -9.82 4.79
C THR A 134 -13.83 -10.48 6.01
N GLY A 135 -14.02 -9.91 7.19
CA GLY A 135 -13.63 -10.59 8.43
C GLY A 135 -12.77 -9.75 9.37
N ILE A 136 -12.13 -10.42 10.31
CA ILE A 136 -11.16 -9.81 11.22
C ILE A 136 -9.80 -9.81 10.52
N TYR A 137 -9.58 -8.82 9.65
CA TYR A 137 -8.43 -8.78 8.73
C TYR A 137 -7.21 -8.06 9.28
N ARG A 138 -7.29 -7.52 10.50
CA ARG A 138 -6.19 -6.93 11.28
C ARG A 138 -6.11 -7.61 12.64
N PRO A 139 -4.98 -7.52 13.37
CA PRO A 139 -4.81 -8.17 14.66
C PRO A 139 -5.85 -7.79 15.73
N VAL A 140 -6.06 -8.72 16.67
CA VAL A 140 -6.82 -8.49 17.91
C VAL A 140 -5.91 -8.63 19.12
N TRP A 141 -6.02 -7.69 20.06
CA TRP A 141 -5.24 -7.66 21.30
C TRP A 141 -6.15 -7.73 22.52
N LEU A 142 -5.72 -8.43 23.54
CA LEU A 142 -6.34 -8.46 24.85
C LEU A 142 -5.45 -7.72 25.84
N TYR A 143 -6.03 -6.76 26.55
CA TYR A 143 -5.36 -6.03 27.62
C TYR A 143 -6.01 -6.36 28.96
N THR A 144 -5.15 -6.63 29.96
CA THR A 144 -5.52 -6.54 31.38
C THR A 144 -4.77 -5.36 31.97
N VAL A 145 -5.48 -4.39 32.52
CA VAL A 145 -4.90 -3.15 33.05
C VAL A 145 -5.47 -2.85 34.46
N PRO A 146 -4.68 -2.22 35.35
CA PRO A 146 -5.16 -1.79 36.66
C PRO A 146 -6.40 -0.89 36.57
N LYS A 147 -7.20 -0.81 37.63
CA LYS A 147 -8.36 0.13 37.70
C LYS A 147 -7.93 1.56 37.44
N ASN A 148 -6.79 1.97 38.01
CA ASN A 148 -6.14 3.25 37.72
C ASN A 148 -5.11 3.05 36.63
N HIS A 149 -5.35 3.56 35.43
CA HIS A 149 -4.53 3.37 34.24
C HIS A 149 -4.53 4.62 33.35
N LEU A 150 -3.60 4.66 32.40
CA LEU A 150 -3.60 5.62 31.30
C LEU A 150 -4.71 5.27 30.30
N ARG A 151 -5.40 6.25 29.77
CA ARG A 151 -6.37 6.00 28.69
C ARG A 151 -5.66 5.46 27.46
N PHE A 152 -6.32 4.55 26.74
CA PHE A 152 -5.77 4.01 25.49
C PHE A 152 -5.59 5.10 24.44
N ASP A 153 -4.55 4.98 23.60
CA ASP A 153 -4.14 5.93 22.56
C ASP A 153 -4.05 7.40 23.07
N SER A 154 -3.75 7.59 24.37
CA SER A 154 -3.69 8.92 24.97
C SER A 154 -2.29 9.50 25.13
N VAL A 155 -1.24 8.69 25.03
CA VAL A 155 0.14 9.18 25.09
C VAL A 155 0.47 9.85 23.77
N LYS A 156 0.70 11.17 23.79
CA LYS A 156 1.02 11.98 22.60
C LYS A 156 2.38 12.62 22.74
N ILE A 157 3.24 12.45 21.74
CA ILE A 157 4.60 13.00 21.71
C ILE A 157 4.70 14.00 20.55
N THR A 158 4.93 15.26 20.87
CA THR A 158 5.05 16.34 19.87
C THR A 158 6.47 16.88 19.87
N THR A 159 7.14 16.88 18.72
CA THR A 159 8.42 17.60 18.58
C THR A 159 8.18 19.10 18.54
N LEU A 160 8.80 19.84 19.48
CA LEU A 160 8.68 21.29 19.60
C LEU A 160 9.82 22.02 18.88
N ASP A 161 11.02 21.46 18.93
CA ASP A 161 12.20 21.99 18.26
C ASP A 161 13.07 20.82 17.76
N TYR A 162 13.60 20.94 16.54
CA TYR A 162 14.52 19.97 15.95
C TYR A 162 15.97 20.45 15.95
N LYS A 163 16.24 21.76 16.11
CA LYS A 163 17.60 22.33 16.16
C LYS A 163 18.24 22.09 17.52
N GLU A 164 17.45 22.34 18.57
CA GLU A 164 17.73 21.92 19.93
C GLU A 164 16.65 20.92 20.34
N PRO A 165 16.86 19.59 20.08
CA PRO A 165 15.81 18.59 20.18
C PRO A 165 15.02 18.70 21.49
N LYS A 166 13.72 18.99 21.33
CA LYS A 166 12.78 19.18 22.43
C LYS A 166 11.42 18.59 22.06
N ILE A 167 10.86 17.81 22.98
CA ILE A 167 9.54 17.21 22.80
C ILE A 167 8.57 17.66 23.89
N ARG A 168 7.29 17.53 23.62
CA ARG A 168 6.23 17.55 24.64
C ARG A 168 5.61 16.18 24.70
N VAL A 169 5.54 15.61 25.92
CA VAL A 169 4.82 14.37 26.21
C VAL A 169 3.53 14.74 26.94
N GLU A 170 2.41 14.26 26.43
CA GLU A 170 1.10 14.38 27.03
C GLU A 170 0.51 13.00 27.27
N ALA A 171 -0.17 12.81 28.42
CA ALA A 171 -0.84 11.56 28.76
C ALA A 171 -2.08 11.86 29.60
N TRP A 172 -3.05 10.96 29.60
CA TRP A 172 -4.31 11.13 30.34
C TRP A 172 -4.55 9.94 31.27
N PRO A 173 -4.01 9.98 32.52
CA PRO A 173 -4.41 9.03 33.54
C PRO A 173 -5.89 9.20 33.88
N ASN A 174 -6.56 8.10 34.25
CA ASN A 174 -7.98 8.12 34.64
C ASN A 174 -8.23 8.52 36.09
N ALA A 175 -7.16 8.73 36.88
CA ALA A 175 -7.19 9.18 38.28
C ALA A 175 -5.99 10.11 38.55
N ALA A 176 -6.03 10.85 39.69
CA ALA A 176 -4.87 11.62 40.16
C ALA A 176 -3.76 10.69 40.67
N GLY A 177 -2.49 11.01 40.39
CA GLY A 177 -1.35 10.22 40.83
C GLY A 177 -0.03 10.63 40.16
N GLU A 178 1.01 9.91 40.51
CA GLU A 178 2.34 10.11 39.95
C GLU A 178 2.41 9.52 38.56
N VAL A 179 2.93 10.29 37.58
CA VAL A 179 3.26 9.87 36.24
C VAL A 179 4.77 9.95 36.05
N LYS A 180 5.40 8.82 35.67
CA LYS A 180 6.80 8.71 35.31
C LYS A 180 6.93 8.58 33.80
N VAL A 181 7.81 9.36 33.17
CA VAL A 181 8.10 9.32 31.73
C VAL A 181 9.58 9.01 31.54
N GLU A 182 9.88 7.99 30.79
CA GLU A 182 11.22 7.57 30.39
C GLU A 182 11.34 7.61 28.87
N ILE A 183 12.36 8.29 28.35
CA ILE A 183 12.69 8.32 26.92
C ILE A 183 13.95 7.46 26.70
N MET A 184 13.86 6.52 25.79
CA MET A 184 14.89 5.53 25.50
C MET A 184 15.21 5.50 24.01
N GLU A 185 16.47 5.26 23.67
CA GLU A 185 16.88 4.99 22.28
C GLU A 185 16.33 3.63 21.84
N LYS A 186 15.59 3.58 20.73
CA LYS A 186 15.10 2.31 20.18
C LYS A 186 16.19 1.69 19.31
N GLN A 187 16.65 0.52 19.69
CA GLN A 187 17.58 -0.25 18.86
C GLN A 187 16.81 -1.01 17.78
N ILE A 188 17.12 -0.73 16.52
CA ILE A 188 16.58 -1.47 15.39
C ILE A 188 17.53 -2.63 15.10
N VAL A 189 17.07 -3.85 15.35
CA VAL A 189 17.85 -5.06 15.02
C VAL A 189 17.62 -5.36 13.53
N THR A 190 18.73 -5.35 12.79
CA THR A 190 18.72 -5.57 11.34
C THR A 190 19.22 -6.98 11.02
N ARG A 191 18.45 -7.78 10.25
CA ARG A 191 18.90 -9.06 9.67
C ARG A 191 19.37 -8.83 8.24
N LYS A 192 20.53 -9.38 7.87
CA LYS A 192 20.99 -9.35 6.46
C LYS A 192 20.08 -10.23 5.60
N ALA A 193 19.49 -9.66 4.56
CA ALA A 193 18.96 -10.45 3.46
C ALA A 193 20.14 -11.09 2.71
N VAL A 194 20.03 -12.37 2.38
CA VAL A 194 20.97 -12.99 1.45
C VAL A 194 20.56 -12.53 0.06
N ALA A 195 21.26 -11.53 -0.49
CA ALA A 195 21.15 -11.21 -1.90
C ALA A 195 21.57 -12.44 -2.69
N GLY A 196 20.70 -12.97 -3.54
CA GLY A 196 21.10 -13.94 -4.54
C GLY A 196 22.16 -13.29 -5.41
N GLU A 197 23.35 -13.91 -5.47
CA GLU A 197 24.43 -13.47 -6.33
C GLU A 197 23.95 -13.53 -7.78
N SER A 198 23.64 -12.38 -8.37
CA SER A 198 23.60 -12.27 -9.81
C SER A 198 25.06 -12.26 -10.27
N ALA A 199 25.46 -13.35 -10.92
CA ALA A 199 26.77 -13.44 -11.56
C ALA A 199 26.87 -12.36 -12.64
N ASP A 200 27.57 -11.28 -12.32
CA ASP A 200 28.27 -10.47 -13.31
C ASP A 200 29.54 -9.93 -12.69
N GLN A 201 30.62 -10.71 -12.83
CA GLN A 201 31.98 -10.25 -12.64
C GLN A 201 32.46 -9.59 -13.91
N THR A 202 32.53 -8.28 -13.96
CA THR A 202 33.62 -7.51 -14.60
C THR A 202 33.48 -6.04 -14.24
N ASP A 203 34.24 -5.53 -13.38
CA ASP A 203 35.24 -4.47 -13.43
C ASP A 203 35.47 -3.85 -12.05
N GLU A 204 36.69 -4.00 -11.59
CA GLU A 204 37.27 -3.20 -10.51
C GLU A 204 37.30 -1.74 -10.95
N THR A 205 36.42 -0.91 -10.44
CA THR A 205 36.54 0.55 -10.20
C THR A 205 35.21 1.26 -10.04
N ILE A 206 34.29 0.75 -9.24
CA ILE A 206 33.21 1.57 -8.63
C ILE A 206 32.95 1.04 -7.19
N GLU A 207 33.98 1.11 -6.37
CA GLU A 207 33.78 1.15 -4.94
C GLU A 207 33.51 2.57 -4.51
N GLN A 208 32.26 2.96 -4.53
CA GLN A 208 31.63 4.00 -3.67
C GLN A 208 30.23 4.30 -4.20
N CYS A 209 29.23 3.91 -3.42
CA CYS A 209 27.78 4.19 -3.55
C CYS A 209 26.86 3.06 -4.02
N ILE A 210 27.16 1.82 -3.69
CA ILE A 210 26.09 0.83 -3.49
C ILE A 210 26.19 0.40 -2.03
N ASP A 211 25.24 0.86 -1.23
CA ASP A 211 25.10 0.41 0.15
C ASP A 211 24.59 -1.04 0.11
N GLU A 212 25.50 -2.02 0.28
CA GLU A 212 25.20 -3.45 0.35
C GLU A 212 24.39 -3.85 1.60
N ASN A 213 23.67 -2.89 2.20
CA ASN A 213 22.91 -3.05 3.42
C ASN A 213 21.40 -2.83 3.21
N ALA A 214 20.79 -3.57 2.29
CA ALA A 214 19.34 -3.77 2.34
C ALA A 214 19.02 -4.71 3.51
N VAL A 215 18.95 -4.15 4.71
CA VAL A 215 18.80 -4.88 5.96
C VAL A 215 17.34 -4.81 6.40
N GLN A 216 16.71 -5.95 6.65
CA GLN A 216 15.37 -6.01 7.23
C GLN A 216 15.42 -5.77 8.75
N PRO A 217 14.69 -4.78 9.28
CA PRO A 217 14.51 -4.66 10.72
C PRO A 217 13.49 -5.71 11.21
N THR A 218 13.91 -6.61 12.07
CA THR A 218 13.01 -7.49 12.83
C THR A 218 13.11 -7.13 14.30
N VAL A 219 11.97 -6.90 14.93
CA VAL A 219 11.92 -6.76 16.38
C VAL A 219 12.08 -8.16 16.97
N GLN A 220 13.26 -8.49 17.50
CA GLN A 220 13.38 -9.62 18.39
C GLN A 220 13.00 -9.18 19.80
N ASN A 221 12.11 -9.95 20.47
CA ASN A 221 12.15 -10.04 21.92
C ASN A 221 13.45 -10.75 22.30
N SER A 222 14.57 -10.02 22.28
CA SER A 222 15.81 -10.48 22.85
C SER A 222 15.88 -10.02 24.29
N ASP A 223 16.28 -10.91 25.16
CA ASP A 223 16.66 -10.60 26.53
C ASP A 223 17.38 -9.27 26.65
N LYS A 224 16.75 -8.32 27.34
CA LYS A 224 17.26 -7.10 27.98
C LYS A 224 18.71 -6.70 27.70
N ALA A 225 19.02 -6.22 26.51
CA ALA A 225 19.96 -5.12 26.43
C ALA A 225 19.23 -3.93 27.09
N SER A 226 19.77 -3.36 28.17
CA SER A 226 19.14 -2.25 28.87
C SER A 226 19.03 -1.06 27.91
N ASP A 227 17.81 -0.77 27.43
CA ASP A 227 17.53 0.41 26.61
C ASP A 227 18.12 1.63 27.31
N LYS A 228 18.98 2.36 26.64
CA LYS A 228 19.64 3.52 27.22
C LYS A 228 18.64 4.63 27.46
N ILE A 229 18.26 4.85 28.71
CA ILE A 229 17.41 5.98 29.11
C ILE A 229 18.20 7.27 28.87
N ILE A 230 17.66 8.16 28.03
CA ILE A 230 18.24 9.47 27.70
C ILE A 230 17.55 10.62 28.42
N ALA A 231 16.32 10.42 28.91
CA ALA A 231 15.61 11.39 29.76
C ALA A 231 14.64 10.69 30.71
N LEU A 232 14.44 11.29 31.89
CA LEU A 232 13.54 10.81 32.93
C LEU A 232 12.83 12.02 33.57
N GLU A 233 11.49 11.98 33.64
CA GLU A 233 10.65 12.98 34.33
C GLU A 233 9.64 12.27 35.22
N ILE A 234 9.41 12.84 36.43
CA ILE A 234 8.43 12.33 37.39
C ILE A 234 7.62 13.52 37.93
N LEU A 235 6.33 13.50 37.77
CA LEU A 235 5.41 14.58 38.21
C LEU A 235 4.06 14.04 38.66
N GLN A 236 3.40 14.78 39.55
CA GLN A 236 2.00 14.51 39.90
C GLN A 236 1.07 15.03 38.81
N ALA A 237 0.09 14.24 38.45
CA ALA A 237 -0.96 14.60 37.49
C ALA A 237 -2.35 14.43 38.10
N ASP A 238 -3.26 15.33 37.74
CA ASP A 238 -4.69 15.21 38.00
C ASP A 238 -5.44 15.47 36.69
N GLY A 239 -5.83 14.39 36.03
CA GLY A 239 -6.44 14.37 34.68
C GLY A 239 -5.43 14.39 33.57
N LYS A 240 -4.92 15.54 33.12
CA LYS A 240 -3.96 15.62 32.01
C LYS A 240 -2.54 15.83 32.55
N PHE A 241 -1.63 14.95 32.15
CA PHE A 241 -0.18 15.17 32.25
C PHE A 241 0.31 15.91 30.99
N SER A 242 1.22 16.86 31.15
CA SER A 242 1.90 17.53 30.03
C SER A 242 3.27 18.03 30.48
N ARG A 243 4.33 17.59 29.79
CA ARG A 243 5.72 17.97 30.11
C ARG A 243 6.54 18.20 28.84
N GLU A 244 7.30 19.30 28.83
CA GLU A 244 8.32 19.55 27.83
C GLU A 244 9.66 18.98 28.31
N ILE A 245 10.32 18.21 27.45
CA ILE A 245 11.56 17.48 27.74
C ILE A 245 12.58 17.86 26.68
N ALA A 246 13.75 18.36 27.11
CA ALA A 246 14.89 18.61 26.25
C ALA A 246 15.66 17.28 26.05
N LEU A 247 16.07 17.01 24.82
CA LEU A 247 16.80 15.80 24.44
C LEU A 247 18.11 16.19 23.72
N PRO A 248 19.06 16.81 24.42
CA PRO A 248 20.28 17.34 23.79
C PRO A 248 21.09 16.20 23.17
N GLY A 249 21.44 16.38 21.89
CA GLY A 249 22.22 15.38 21.14
C GLY A 249 21.40 14.21 20.58
N ALA A 250 20.06 14.20 20.74
CA ALA A 250 19.22 13.18 20.14
C ALA A 250 19.23 13.25 18.60
N ASN A 251 19.26 12.10 17.95
CA ASN A 251 19.20 11.98 16.50
C ASN A 251 17.79 12.28 15.98
N LEU A 252 17.70 13.03 14.88
CA LEU A 252 16.43 13.34 14.24
C LEU A 252 15.96 12.15 13.39
N TRP A 253 14.65 12.02 13.27
CA TRP A 253 14.04 11.15 12.28
C TRP A 253 13.96 11.85 10.91
N SER A 254 14.37 11.17 9.86
CA SER A 254 14.13 11.55 8.46
C SER A 254 14.00 10.30 7.58
N PRO A 255 13.51 10.42 6.33
CA PRO A 255 13.48 9.28 5.40
C PRO A 255 14.82 8.57 5.23
N GLU A 256 15.92 9.34 5.19
CA GLU A 256 17.27 8.80 5.01
C GLU A 256 17.90 8.28 6.32
N ALA A 257 17.38 8.69 7.46
CA ALA A 257 17.86 8.29 8.80
C ALA A 257 16.65 8.14 9.75
N PRO A 258 15.93 7.02 9.70
CA PRO A 258 14.70 6.83 10.45
C PRO A 258 14.93 6.47 11.92
N ASN A 259 15.63 7.37 12.66
CA ASN A 259 15.95 7.18 14.07
C ASN A 259 14.67 7.23 14.93
N LEU A 260 14.47 6.21 15.74
CA LEU A 260 13.30 6.07 16.60
C LEU A 260 13.68 6.00 18.08
N TYR A 261 12.71 6.37 18.90
CA TYR A 261 12.78 6.35 20.36
C TYR A 261 11.55 5.65 20.92
N THR A 262 11.69 5.11 22.14
CA THR A 262 10.56 4.61 22.93
C THR A 262 10.29 5.58 24.07
N CYS A 263 9.04 6.04 24.17
CA CYS A 263 8.54 6.76 25.32
C CYS A 263 7.76 5.78 26.20
N ARG A 264 8.28 5.48 27.38
CA ARG A 264 7.58 4.68 28.41
C ARG A 264 6.94 5.61 29.41
N VAL A 265 5.62 5.52 29.54
CA VAL A 265 4.84 6.26 30.53
C VAL A 265 4.29 5.27 31.54
N THR A 266 4.65 5.46 32.83
CA THR A 266 4.21 4.64 33.94
C THR A 266 3.27 5.44 34.84
N PHE A 267 2.11 4.87 35.15
CA PHE A 267 1.12 5.41 36.09
C PHE A 267 0.69 4.31 37.07
N GLY A 268 1.20 4.36 38.30
CA GLY A 268 1.05 3.24 39.22
C GLY A 268 1.65 1.94 38.68
N GLU A 269 0.82 0.91 38.48
CA GLU A 269 1.23 -0.37 37.88
C GLU A 269 1.00 -0.41 36.37
N ASP A 270 0.32 0.59 35.79
CA ASP A 270 0.10 0.63 34.34
C ASP A 270 1.32 1.22 33.62
N ILE A 271 1.72 0.57 32.52
CA ILE A 271 2.86 0.97 31.69
C ILE A 271 2.38 0.97 30.22
N GLN A 272 2.54 2.14 29.58
CA GLN A 272 2.35 2.25 28.14
C GLN A 272 3.65 2.69 27.48
N GLU A 273 3.94 2.06 26.33
CA GLU A 273 5.12 2.36 25.52
C GLU A 273 4.68 2.81 24.13
N GLU A 274 5.20 3.96 23.70
CA GLU A 274 4.97 4.53 22.38
C GLU A 274 6.28 4.73 21.65
N THR A 275 6.32 4.28 20.39
CA THR A 275 7.45 4.56 19.49
C THR A 275 7.22 5.91 18.81
N PHE A 276 8.27 6.74 18.73
CA PHE A 276 8.22 8.02 18.06
C PHE A 276 9.55 8.41 17.42
N GLY A 277 9.51 9.37 16.50
CA GLY A 277 10.70 9.99 15.92
C GLY A 277 10.71 11.51 16.13
N ILE A 278 11.88 12.08 16.34
CA ILE A 278 12.02 13.53 16.55
C ILE A 278 12.09 14.22 15.18
N ARG A 279 11.01 14.86 14.75
CA ARG A 279 10.97 15.60 13.49
C ARG A 279 9.95 16.73 13.50
N VAL A 280 10.19 17.76 12.68
CA VAL A 280 9.24 18.84 12.43
C VAL A 280 8.90 18.85 10.94
N VAL A 281 7.60 18.84 10.64
CA VAL A 281 7.07 19.03 9.28
C VAL A 281 6.70 20.50 9.09
N SER A 282 7.04 21.08 7.96
CA SER A 282 6.54 22.38 7.53
C SER A 282 6.16 22.36 6.05
N CYS A 283 5.11 23.11 5.72
CA CYS A 283 4.63 23.21 4.34
C CYS A 283 4.22 24.65 4.04
N THR A 284 5.08 25.38 3.33
CA THR A 284 4.88 26.81 3.03
C THR A 284 5.07 27.11 1.55
N PRO A 285 4.44 28.18 1.01
CA PRO A 285 4.65 28.58 -0.36
C PRO A 285 6.10 28.97 -0.69
N GLU A 286 6.84 29.46 0.29
CA GLU A 286 8.21 29.96 0.16
C GLU A 286 9.24 28.82 0.11
N GLU A 287 8.99 27.72 0.87
CA GLU A 287 9.95 26.62 1.02
C GLU A 287 9.47 25.31 0.38
N GLY A 288 8.14 25.17 0.15
CA GLY A 288 7.52 23.91 -0.21
C GLY A 288 7.30 23.03 0.99
N PHE A 289 7.35 21.70 0.82
CA PHE A 289 7.27 20.73 1.88
C PHE A 289 8.66 20.43 2.43
N CYS A 290 8.81 20.53 3.75
CA CYS A 290 10.09 20.33 4.44
C CYS A 290 9.95 19.40 5.66
N ILE A 291 10.98 18.60 5.90
CA ILE A 291 11.19 17.85 7.15
C ILE A 291 12.49 18.38 7.77
N ASN A 292 12.44 18.80 9.04
CA ASN A 292 13.57 19.39 9.76
C ASN A 292 14.24 20.54 9.00
N GLY A 293 13.43 21.38 8.32
CA GLY A 293 13.90 22.51 7.52
C GLY A 293 14.54 22.13 6.17
N LYS A 294 14.67 20.85 5.84
CA LYS A 294 15.16 20.36 4.54
C LYS A 294 13.98 20.09 3.61
N ARG A 295 13.99 20.67 2.40
CA ARG A 295 12.95 20.42 1.39
C ARG A 295 12.96 18.96 0.96
N VAL A 296 11.79 18.33 0.98
CA VAL A 296 11.55 16.97 0.49
C VAL A 296 10.56 17.02 -0.65
N LEU A 297 10.90 16.39 -1.78
CA LEU A 297 9.98 16.20 -2.89
C LEU A 297 9.34 14.82 -2.75
N LEU A 298 8.01 14.76 -2.64
CA LEU A 298 7.27 13.51 -2.48
C LEU A 298 7.20 12.79 -3.83
N LYS A 299 8.00 11.75 -3.98
CA LYS A 299 7.97 10.80 -5.10
C LYS A 299 7.07 9.64 -4.68
N GLY A 300 5.77 9.82 -4.85
CA GLY A 300 4.77 8.97 -4.19
C GLY A 300 4.01 8.04 -5.12
N GLY A 301 3.32 7.10 -4.50
CA GLY A 301 2.35 6.26 -5.16
C GLY A 301 1.16 5.93 -4.27
N CYS A 302 -0.01 5.82 -4.89
CA CYS A 302 -1.21 5.32 -4.24
C CYS A 302 -1.10 3.81 -4.07
N ILE A 303 -1.52 3.30 -2.91
CA ILE A 303 -1.62 1.88 -2.60
C ILE A 303 -2.97 1.57 -1.95
N HIS A 304 -3.53 0.42 -2.22
CA HIS A 304 -4.66 -0.12 -1.47
C HIS A 304 -4.18 -0.92 -0.25
N HIS A 305 -5.13 -1.25 0.64
CA HIS A 305 -4.83 -1.92 1.90
C HIS A 305 -4.55 -3.42 1.76
N ASP A 306 -4.92 -4.03 0.62
CA ASP A 306 -4.68 -5.45 0.37
C ASP A 306 -3.19 -5.79 0.24
N ASN A 307 -2.86 -7.03 0.52
CA ASN A 307 -1.52 -7.61 0.39
C ASN A 307 -1.45 -8.63 -0.78
N GLY A 308 -2.07 -8.26 -1.92
CA GLY A 308 -2.07 -9.07 -3.13
C GLY A 308 -2.71 -10.44 -2.91
N LEU A 309 -1.94 -11.53 -3.07
CA LEU A 309 -2.41 -12.90 -2.95
C LEU A 309 -2.98 -13.24 -1.55
N LEU A 310 -2.62 -12.47 -0.52
CA LEU A 310 -3.13 -12.63 0.85
C LEU A 310 -4.47 -11.90 1.09
N GLY A 311 -5.05 -11.29 0.06
CA GLY A 311 -6.25 -10.48 0.23
C GLY A 311 -6.02 -9.30 1.17
N ALA A 312 -7.01 -9.02 2.02
CA ALA A 312 -6.94 -7.91 2.97
C ALA A 312 -6.10 -8.18 4.23
N CYS A 313 -5.58 -9.40 4.42
CA CYS A 313 -4.86 -9.78 5.65
C CYS A 313 -3.63 -8.89 5.91
N ALA A 314 -3.68 -8.09 6.98
CA ALA A 314 -2.61 -7.16 7.35
C ALA A 314 -1.57 -7.83 8.27
N TYR A 315 -0.86 -8.83 7.75
CA TYR A 315 0.31 -9.41 8.43
C TYR A 315 1.44 -8.37 8.50
N GLU A 316 2.05 -8.22 9.65
CA GLU A 316 3.14 -7.24 9.84
C GLU A 316 4.29 -7.47 8.85
N PHE A 317 4.66 -8.73 8.61
CA PHE A 317 5.69 -9.08 7.65
C PHE A 317 5.30 -8.70 6.20
N ALA A 318 4.04 -8.90 5.80
CA ALA A 318 3.56 -8.52 4.47
C ALA A 318 3.57 -7.00 4.26
N GLU A 319 3.16 -6.23 5.27
CA GLU A 319 3.21 -4.76 5.23
C GLU A 319 4.67 -4.25 5.14
N ARG A 320 5.59 -4.84 5.89
CA ARG A 320 7.03 -4.55 5.82
C ARG A 320 7.59 -4.86 4.43
N ARG A 321 7.24 -6.03 3.87
CA ARG A 321 7.64 -6.42 2.51
C ARG A 321 7.13 -5.42 1.47
N LYS A 322 5.88 -5.00 1.57
CA LYS A 322 5.28 -3.98 0.69
C LYS A 322 6.09 -2.68 0.72
N ILE A 323 6.39 -2.15 1.90
CA ILE A 323 7.17 -0.90 2.05
C ILE A 323 8.59 -1.05 1.50
N ARG A 324 9.27 -2.17 1.77
CA ARG A 324 10.60 -2.43 1.21
C ARG A 324 10.58 -2.39 -0.32
N ILE A 325 9.67 -3.14 -0.94
CA ILE A 325 9.54 -3.18 -2.41
C ILE A 325 9.28 -1.78 -3.01
N LEU A 326 8.48 -0.96 -2.34
CA LEU A 326 8.19 0.40 -2.79
C LEU A 326 9.42 1.32 -2.67
N LEU A 327 10.19 1.20 -1.58
CA LEU A 327 11.46 1.94 -1.39
C LEU A 327 12.50 1.51 -2.44
N ASP A 328 12.68 0.21 -2.65
CA ASP A 328 13.61 -0.36 -3.65
C ASP A 328 13.23 0.11 -5.08
N ALA A 329 11.94 0.28 -5.34
CA ALA A 329 11.45 0.86 -6.59
C ALA A 329 11.70 2.38 -6.71
N GLY A 330 12.10 3.06 -5.64
CA GLY A 330 12.45 4.48 -5.62
C GLY A 330 11.34 5.43 -5.19
N TYR A 331 10.24 4.94 -4.66
CA TYR A 331 9.26 5.77 -3.96
C TYR A 331 9.77 6.16 -2.58
N ASN A 332 9.46 7.38 -2.15
CA ASN A 332 9.72 7.84 -0.78
C ASN A 332 8.43 8.22 -0.03
N ALA A 333 7.28 8.08 -0.68
CA ALA A 333 5.98 8.41 -0.10
C ALA A 333 4.88 7.47 -0.60
N ILE A 334 3.90 7.21 0.25
CA ILE A 334 2.66 6.50 -0.10
C ILE A 334 1.44 7.35 0.25
N ARG A 335 0.37 7.18 -0.52
CA ARG A 335 -0.99 7.59 -0.17
C ARG A 335 -1.83 6.33 0.06
N SER A 336 -2.40 6.22 1.25
CA SER A 336 -3.32 5.13 1.57
C SER A 336 -4.66 5.35 0.86
N ALA A 337 -4.82 4.78 -0.30
CA ALA A 337 -6.03 4.94 -1.09
C ALA A 337 -7.07 3.86 -0.72
N HIS A 338 -8.25 4.16 -0.31
CA HIS A 338 -8.77 5.46 0.13
C HIS A 338 -9.35 5.25 1.52
N ASN A 339 -8.50 4.91 2.48
CA ASN A 339 -8.85 4.53 3.85
C ASN A 339 -7.64 4.61 4.79
N PRO A 340 -7.84 4.67 6.13
CA PRO A 340 -6.75 4.71 7.09
C PRO A 340 -5.84 3.47 7.06
N CYS A 341 -4.53 3.71 7.15
CA CYS A 341 -3.49 2.67 7.23
C CYS A 341 -3.69 1.73 8.42
N SER A 342 -3.17 0.50 8.30
CA SER A 342 -2.97 -0.39 9.45
C SER A 342 -1.84 0.12 10.36
N LYS A 343 -1.90 -0.21 11.67
CA LYS A 343 -0.80 0.08 12.60
C LYS A 343 0.50 -0.61 12.15
N ALA A 344 0.40 -1.80 11.56
CA ALA A 344 1.55 -2.55 11.04
C ALA A 344 2.24 -1.82 9.86
N LEU A 345 1.45 -1.27 8.91
CA LEU A 345 2.00 -0.49 7.80
C LEU A 345 2.71 0.77 8.29
N LEU A 346 2.12 1.48 9.27
CA LEU A 346 2.72 2.69 9.84
C LEU A 346 4.03 2.39 10.57
N ARG A 347 4.09 1.29 11.35
CA ARG A 347 5.37 0.85 11.98
C ARG A 347 6.45 0.57 10.94
N ALA A 348 6.10 -0.13 9.85
CA ALA A 348 7.02 -0.39 8.76
C ALA A 348 7.52 0.92 8.11
N CYS A 349 6.63 1.89 7.89
CA CYS A 349 6.98 3.20 7.34
C CYS A 349 7.89 4.00 8.29
N ASP A 350 7.63 3.98 9.59
CA ASP A 350 8.46 4.66 10.60
C ASP A 350 9.89 4.11 10.62
N GLU A 351 10.03 2.80 10.57
CA GLU A 351 11.31 2.09 10.67
C GLU A 351 12.14 2.13 9.39
N MET A 352 11.49 2.25 8.23
CA MET A 352 12.14 2.26 6.92
C MET A 352 12.23 3.65 6.27
N GLY A 353 11.62 4.68 6.88
CA GLY A 353 11.67 6.04 6.36
C GLY A 353 10.69 6.35 5.22
N MET A 354 9.65 5.53 5.00
CA MET A 354 8.60 5.80 4.03
C MET A 354 7.65 6.87 4.56
N LEU A 355 7.41 7.94 3.79
CA LEU A 355 6.46 8.99 4.15
C LEU A 355 5.03 8.60 3.83
N VAL A 356 4.08 9.00 4.67
CA VAL A 356 2.66 8.60 4.55
C VAL A 356 1.75 9.81 4.49
N MET A 357 0.91 9.87 3.44
CA MET A 357 -0.32 10.64 3.44
C MET A 357 -1.46 9.69 3.81
N ASP A 358 -1.91 9.72 5.07
CA ASP A 358 -3.00 8.86 5.51
C ASP A 358 -4.35 9.48 5.13
N GLU A 359 -5.20 8.69 4.46
CA GLU A 359 -6.47 9.17 3.92
C GLU A 359 -7.64 8.63 4.72
N TYR A 360 -8.58 9.53 5.06
CA TYR A 360 -9.73 9.16 5.87
C TYR A 360 -10.71 8.28 5.11
N ILE A 361 -11.16 8.69 3.92
CA ILE A 361 -12.27 8.02 3.24
C ILE A 361 -12.32 8.32 1.73
N ASP A 362 -12.91 7.42 0.95
CA ASP A 362 -13.08 7.58 -0.50
C ASP A 362 -14.14 8.65 -0.87
N GLY A 363 -15.30 8.62 -0.24
CA GLY A 363 -16.44 9.50 -0.56
C GLY A 363 -17.06 10.12 0.69
N TRP A 364 -17.83 11.21 0.51
CA TRP A 364 -18.53 11.84 1.63
C TRP A 364 -20.01 11.42 1.64
N TYR A 365 -20.95 12.37 1.53
CA TYR A 365 -22.40 12.10 1.64
C TYR A 365 -23.11 11.83 0.29
N ILE A 366 -22.39 11.73 -0.81
CA ILE A 366 -22.88 11.24 -2.11
C ILE A 366 -22.29 9.86 -2.33
N HIS A 367 -23.15 8.87 -2.52
CA HIS A 367 -22.73 7.50 -2.76
C HIS A 367 -21.89 7.36 -4.03
N LYS A 368 -20.74 6.69 -3.90
CA LYS A 368 -19.95 6.18 -5.03
C LYS A 368 -20.37 4.76 -5.39
N THR A 369 -20.70 3.97 -4.37
CA THR A 369 -21.31 2.65 -4.48
C THR A 369 -22.53 2.59 -3.57
N LYS A 370 -23.46 1.69 -3.86
CA LYS A 370 -24.80 1.68 -3.24
C LYS A 370 -24.79 1.57 -1.70
N TYR A 371 -23.85 0.80 -1.17
CA TYR A 371 -23.80 0.47 0.25
C TYR A 371 -22.50 0.95 0.92
N ASP A 372 -21.85 1.99 0.39
CA ASP A 372 -20.68 2.60 0.99
C ASP A 372 -21.00 3.33 2.32
N TYR A 373 -20.06 4.07 2.87
CA TYR A 373 -20.21 4.74 4.16
C TYR A 373 -20.91 6.11 4.10
N ALA A 374 -21.44 6.51 2.94
CA ALA A 374 -21.96 7.87 2.72
C ALA A 374 -23.11 8.26 3.67
N ASP A 375 -23.94 7.30 4.06
CA ASP A 375 -25.06 7.55 4.99
C ASP A 375 -24.60 7.88 6.41
N GLU A 376 -23.43 7.41 6.83
CA GLU A 376 -22.95 7.46 8.21
C GLU A 376 -21.93 8.59 8.47
N ILE A 377 -21.25 9.06 7.41
CA ILE A 377 -20.10 9.98 7.57
C ILE A 377 -20.44 11.29 8.29
N LEU A 378 -21.61 11.89 8.02
CA LEU A 378 -21.97 13.19 8.63
C LEU A 378 -22.17 13.11 10.15
N GLU A 379 -22.54 11.94 10.67
CA GLU A 379 -22.69 11.70 12.09
C GLU A 379 -21.36 11.34 12.74
N ASN A 380 -20.54 10.55 12.04
CA ASN A 380 -19.38 9.88 12.64
C ASN A 380 -18.03 10.58 12.38
N TYR A 381 -17.90 11.44 11.35
CA TYR A 381 -16.57 11.96 10.94
C TYR A 381 -15.75 12.57 12.08
N ARG A 382 -16.40 13.21 13.07
CA ARG A 382 -15.67 13.81 14.20
C ARG A 382 -14.99 12.78 15.09
N LYS A 383 -15.64 11.62 15.27
CA LYS A 383 -15.10 10.49 16.01
C LYS A 383 -14.06 9.76 15.16
N ASP A 384 -14.39 9.46 13.91
CA ASP A 384 -13.52 8.72 13.00
C ASP A 384 -12.18 9.44 12.79
N LEU A 385 -12.21 10.78 12.58
CA LEU A 385 -11.00 11.58 12.48
C LEU A 385 -10.20 11.60 13.79
N LYS A 386 -10.87 11.56 14.94
CA LYS A 386 -10.17 11.44 16.21
C LYS A 386 -9.47 10.07 16.33
N ASP A 387 -10.18 8.99 16.01
CA ASP A 387 -9.64 7.63 16.08
C ASP A 387 -8.47 7.45 15.08
N MET A 388 -8.56 8.04 13.87
CA MET A 388 -7.48 8.06 12.91
C MET A 388 -6.26 8.84 13.43
N VAL A 389 -6.47 10.06 13.94
CA VAL A 389 -5.37 10.90 14.46
C VAL A 389 -4.75 10.29 15.72
N ASP A 390 -5.54 9.71 16.62
CA ASP A 390 -5.01 9.06 17.82
C ASP A 390 -4.10 7.87 17.44
N LYS A 391 -4.48 7.09 16.42
CA LYS A 391 -3.64 6.04 15.85
C LYS A 391 -2.34 6.60 15.23
N ASP A 392 -2.42 7.73 14.53
CA ASP A 392 -1.34 8.26 13.69
C ASP A 392 -0.36 9.19 14.43
N TYR A 393 -0.77 9.76 15.55
CA TYR A 393 -0.14 10.94 16.17
C TYR A 393 1.36 10.77 16.40
N ASN A 394 1.77 9.63 16.95
CA ASN A 394 3.16 9.35 17.32
C ASN A 394 4.02 8.84 16.15
N HIS A 395 3.39 8.48 15.01
CA HIS A 395 4.09 7.98 13.83
C HIS A 395 4.80 9.11 13.08
N PRO A 396 6.15 9.17 13.06
CA PRO A 396 6.88 10.23 12.36
C PRO A 396 6.73 10.13 10.84
N SER A 397 6.44 8.95 10.30
CA SER A 397 6.21 8.72 8.87
C SER A 397 4.95 9.40 8.35
N VAL A 398 3.90 9.57 9.17
CA VAL A 398 2.68 10.29 8.78
C VAL A 398 2.98 11.77 8.69
N ILE A 399 2.93 12.32 7.48
CA ILE A 399 3.33 13.70 7.17
C ILE A 399 2.18 14.59 6.74
N MET A 400 1.03 14.00 6.40
CA MET A 400 -0.13 14.71 5.85
C MET A 400 -1.40 13.88 6.07
N TYR A 401 -2.53 14.55 6.29
CA TYR A 401 -3.84 13.92 6.27
C TYR A 401 -4.59 14.26 4.99
N SER A 402 -5.31 13.28 4.43
CA SER A 402 -6.24 13.50 3.32
C SER A 402 -7.68 13.25 3.77
N THR A 403 -8.58 14.18 3.47
CA THR A 403 -9.96 14.13 3.95
C THR A 403 -10.91 13.38 3.01
N GLY A 404 -10.44 13.01 1.81
CA GLY A 404 -11.25 12.27 0.84
C GLY A 404 -10.67 12.23 -0.56
N ASN A 405 -11.28 11.39 -1.39
CA ASN A 405 -10.88 11.16 -2.77
C ASN A 405 -12.02 11.51 -3.75
N GLU A 406 -11.72 12.25 -4.79
CA GLU A 406 -12.64 12.58 -5.91
C GLU A 406 -14.07 12.94 -5.46
N VAL A 407 -14.19 13.65 -4.34
CA VAL A 407 -15.45 14.04 -3.72
C VAL A 407 -16.13 15.14 -4.53
N SER A 408 -17.16 14.79 -5.27
CA SER A 408 -17.90 15.73 -6.14
C SER A 408 -18.65 16.82 -5.37
N GLU A 409 -18.90 16.58 -4.09
CA GLU A 409 -19.48 17.52 -3.12
C GLU A 409 -18.68 18.81 -2.98
N THR A 410 -17.37 18.77 -3.23
CA THR A 410 -16.51 19.97 -3.20
C THR A 410 -16.88 21.03 -4.24
N ALA A 411 -17.71 20.70 -5.24
CA ALA A 411 -18.30 21.66 -6.17
C ALA A 411 -19.58 22.35 -5.64
N GLN A 412 -20.07 21.94 -4.45
CA GLN A 412 -21.32 22.39 -3.85
C GLN A 412 -21.08 23.16 -2.55
N LYS A 413 -21.96 24.11 -2.19
CA LYS A 413 -21.82 24.92 -0.96
C LYS A 413 -21.72 24.06 0.32
N LYS A 414 -22.55 23.00 0.45
CA LYS A 414 -22.51 22.09 1.59
C LYS A 414 -21.18 21.34 1.67
N GLY A 415 -20.67 20.85 0.56
CA GLY A 415 -19.38 20.15 0.51
C GLY A 415 -18.19 21.08 0.75
N ILE A 416 -18.21 22.32 0.22
CA ILE A 416 -17.19 23.34 0.53
C ILE A 416 -17.15 23.63 2.05
N ALA A 417 -18.32 23.73 2.71
CA ALA A 417 -18.40 23.89 4.15
C ALA A 417 -17.87 22.66 4.90
N LEU A 418 -18.17 21.45 4.40
CA LEU A 418 -17.66 20.20 4.97
C LEU A 418 -16.13 20.10 4.81
N THR A 419 -15.55 20.51 3.66
CA THR A 419 -14.09 20.59 3.49
C THR A 419 -13.45 21.38 4.63
N LYS A 420 -14.02 22.56 4.95
CA LYS A 420 -13.53 23.38 6.06
C LYS A 420 -13.68 22.66 7.41
N SER A 421 -14.84 22.04 7.67
CA SER A 421 -15.11 21.35 8.94
C SER A 421 -14.17 20.16 9.18
N LEU A 422 -13.84 19.41 8.14
CA LEU A 422 -12.90 18.28 8.21
C LEU A 422 -11.47 18.79 8.47
N THR A 423 -11.04 19.84 7.75
CA THR A 423 -9.72 20.47 7.93
C THR A 423 -9.57 21.07 9.34
N ASP A 424 -10.54 21.87 9.79
CA ASP A 424 -10.54 22.46 11.13
C ASP A 424 -10.48 21.35 12.20
N ARG A 425 -11.24 20.26 12.02
CA ARG A 425 -11.25 19.14 12.96
C ARG A 425 -9.90 18.43 13.05
N LEU A 426 -9.22 18.21 11.93
CA LEU A 426 -7.88 17.63 11.93
C LEU A 426 -6.88 18.55 12.62
N HIS A 427 -6.92 19.88 12.37
CA HIS A 427 -6.06 20.85 13.05
C HIS A 427 -6.34 20.97 14.56
N GLU A 428 -7.61 20.78 15.00
CA GLU A 428 -7.95 20.68 16.43
C GLU A 428 -7.28 19.47 17.11
N LEU A 429 -7.17 18.36 16.37
CA LEU A 429 -6.62 17.09 16.89
C LEU A 429 -5.09 17.05 16.76
N ASP A 430 -4.57 17.55 15.64
CA ASP A 430 -3.15 17.60 15.32
C ASP A 430 -2.82 18.82 14.43
N SER A 431 -2.22 19.83 14.97
CA SER A 431 -1.80 21.04 14.26
C SER A 431 -0.42 20.91 13.60
N THR A 432 0.24 19.76 13.71
CA THR A 432 1.62 19.56 13.22
C THR A 432 1.70 19.07 11.79
N ARG A 433 0.59 18.64 11.21
CA ARG A 433 0.50 18.05 9.85
C ARG A 433 -0.45 18.86 8.96
N PRO A 434 -0.07 19.13 7.70
CA PRO A 434 -0.96 19.77 6.74
C PRO A 434 -2.09 18.82 6.31
N VAL A 435 -3.19 19.42 5.87
CA VAL A 435 -4.40 18.72 5.42
C VAL A 435 -4.63 18.94 3.92
N SER A 436 -4.99 17.87 3.21
CA SER A 436 -5.30 17.85 1.79
C SER A 436 -6.64 17.15 1.52
N CYS A 437 -7.07 17.17 0.27
CA CYS A 437 -8.16 16.36 -0.27
C CYS A 437 -7.90 16.13 -1.76
N GLY A 438 -8.03 14.90 -2.23
CA GLY A 438 -7.90 14.55 -3.64
C GLY A 438 -9.12 15.03 -4.43
N ILE A 439 -8.96 16.01 -5.31
CA ILE A 439 -10.07 16.54 -6.14
C ILE A 439 -9.80 16.26 -7.62
N ASN A 440 -10.67 15.49 -8.25
CA ASN A 440 -10.72 15.42 -9.70
C ASN A 440 -11.41 16.67 -10.27
N ILE A 441 -10.59 17.58 -10.76
CA ILE A 441 -11.00 18.92 -11.17
C ILE A 441 -12.02 18.89 -12.29
N PHE A 442 -11.83 17.99 -13.26
CA PHE A 442 -12.74 17.85 -14.41
C PHE A 442 -14.07 17.20 -14.00
N PHE A 443 -14.04 16.18 -13.14
CA PHE A 443 -15.26 15.54 -12.65
C PHE A 443 -16.10 16.49 -11.79
N ASN A 444 -15.49 17.34 -10.97
CA ASN A 444 -16.20 18.36 -10.22
C ASN A 444 -16.98 19.33 -11.12
N PHE A 445 -16.37 19.75 -12.23
CA PHE A 445 -17.06 20.58 -13.21
C PHE A 445 -18.23 19.82 -13.85
N LEU A 446 -18.04 18.60 -14.32
CA LEU A 446 -19.11 17.78 -14.92
C LEU A 446 -20.25 17.55 -13.93
N SER A 447 -19.94 17.22 -12.67
CA SER A 447 -20.93 17.04 -11.60
C SER A 447 -21.77 18.29 -11.38
N SER A 448 -21.14 19.48 -11.41
CA SER A 448 -21.83 20.76 -11.26
C SER A 448 -22.81 21.09 -12.40
N MET A 449 -22.64 20.43 -13.55
CA MET A 449 -23.53 20.57 -14.74
C MET A 449 -24.60 19.48 -14.81
N GLY A 450 -24.73 18.62 -13.80
CA GLY A 450 -25.67 17.50 -13.80
C GLY A 450 -25.15 16.24 -14.51
N PHE A 451 -23.91 16.27 -15.03
CA PHE A 451 -23.20 15.12 -15.60
C PHE A 451 -22.31 14.45 -14.57
N GLY A 452 -22.73 14.43 -13.29
CA GLY A 452 -21.95 13.90 -12.17
C GLY A 452 -21.46 12.48 -12.44
N VAL A 453 -20.19 12.23 -12.12
CA VAL A 453 -19.59 10.88 -12.17
C VAL A 453 -20.25 10.02 -11.09
N TYR A 454 -20.42 10.59 -9.90
CA TYR A 454 -21.05 9.97 -8.75
C TYR A 454 -22.37 10.64 -8.41
N SER A 455 -23.38 9.85 -8.06
CA SER A 455 -24.66 10.28 -7.47
C SER A 455 -25.40 9.05 -6.94
N ASP A 456 -26.27 9.21 -5.95
CA ASP A 456 -27.06 8.13 -5.36
C ASP A 456 -27.79 7.32 -6.43
N LYS A 457 -28.45 8.02 -7.41
CA LYS A 457 -29.10 7.36 -8.55
C LYS A 457 -28.14 6.48 -9.36
N LYS A 458 -26.90 6.93 -9.62
CA LYS A 458 -25.92 6.15 -10.38
C LYS A 458 -25.37 4.98 -9.57
N ALA A 459 -25.23 5.13 -8.26
CA ALA A 459 -24.86 4.04 -7.36
C ALA A 459 -25.92 2.93 -7.38
N ASP A 460 -27.21 3.29 -7.35
CA ASP A 460 -28.31 2.34 -7.51
C ASP A 460 -28.31 1.68 -8.88
N GLU A 461 -28.17 2.47 -9.95
CA GLU A 461 -28.09 1.94 -11.33
C GLU A 461 -26.91 0.99 -11.52
N ALA A 462 -25.75 1.26 -10.92
CA ALA A 462 -24.59 0.38 -10.96
C ALA A 462 -24.87 -0.95 -10.27
N ALA A 463 -25.46 -0.92 -9.06
CA ALA A 463 -25.83 -2.12 -8.32
C ALA A 463 -26.88 -3.00 -9.05
N GLU A 464 -27.80 -2.39 -9.77
CA GLU A 464 -28.81 -3.11 -10.57
C GLU A 464 -28.24 -3.66 -11.89
N ASN A 465 -27.20 -3.03 -12.43
CA ASN A 465 -26.66 -3.32 -13.76
C ASN A 465 -25.48 -4.32 -13.75
N THR A 466 -25.07 -4.85 -12.61
CA THR A 466 -24.06 -5.92 -12.53
C THR A 466 -24.38 -7.09 -13.48
N LYS A 467 -25.66 -7.36 -13.71
CA LYS A 467 -26.16 -8.35 -14.68
C LYS A 467 -26.21 -7.89 -16.15
N LYS A 468 -26.11 -6.58 -16.44
CA LYS A 468 -26.35 -6.01 -17.79
C LYS A 468 -25.14 -5.40 -18.48
N LYS A 469 -23.93 -5.50 -17.93
CA LYS A 469 -22.65 -5.03 -18.52
C LYS A 469 -22.68 -3.57 -19.05
N LYS A 470 -23.42 -2.66 -18.41
CA LYS A 470 -23.34 -1.23 -18.71
C LYS A 470 -22.44 -0.54 -17.69
N ALA A 471 -21.31 -0.03 -18.14
CA ALA A 471 -20.43 0.80 -17.34
C ALA A 471 -21.16 2.06 -16.82
N VAL A 472 -21.18 2.28 -15.51
CA VAL A 472 -21.83 3.41 -14.84
C VAL A 472 -20.82 4.09 -13.91
N GLY A 473 -20.96 5.39 -13.71
CA GLY A 473 -20.06 6.12 -12.77
C GLY A 473 -18.63 6.19 -13.28
N SER A 474 -17.65 5.86 -12.41
CA SER A 474 -16.22 5.86 -12.75
C SER A 474 -15.88 4.88 -13.87
N GLU A 475 -16.50 3.72 -13.93
CA GLU A 475 -16.30 2.73 -15.00
C GLU A 475 -16.59 3.29 -16.40
N PHE A 476 -17.64 4.10 -16.54
CA PHE A 476 -17.95 4.76 -17.82
C PHE A 476 -16.81 5.69 -18.23
N TYR A 477 -16.30 6.50 -17.30
CA TYR A 477 -15.21 7.43 -17.60
C TYR A 477 -13.88 6.71 -17.79
N ASN A 478 -13.65 5.59 -17.13
CA ASN A 478 -12.50 4.72 -17.36
C ASN A 478 -12.54 4.15 -18.78
N THR A 479 -13.71 3.71 -19.24
CA THR A 479 -13.92 3.28 -20.63
C THR A 479 -13.67 4.43 -21.62
N VAL A 480 -14.19 5.63 -21.33
CA VAL A 480 -13.96 6.84 -22.16
C VAL A 480 -12.48 7.21 -22.19
N ALA A 481 -11.79 7.15 -21.04
CA ALA A 481 -10.34 7.40 -20.95
C ALA A 481 -9.53 6.31 -21.69
N GLY A 482 -9.98 5.07 -21.67
CA GLY A 482 -9.39 3.98 -22.46
C GLY A 482 -9.51 4.22 -23.97
N ILE A 483 -10.62 4.82 -24.44
CA ILE A 483 -10.87 5.12 -25.86
C ILE A 483 -10.16 6.42 -26.30
N PHE A 484 -10.27 7.50 -25.53
CA PHE A 484 -9.78 8.83 -25.90
C PHE A 484 -8.41 9.17 -25.32
N GLY A 485 -7.86 8.28 -24.46
CA GLY A 485 -6.57 8.44 -23.78
C GLY A 485 -6.64 9.40 -22.58
N ALA A 486 -5.63 9.30 -21.71
CA ALA A 486 -5.45 10.12 -20.50
C ALA A 486 -5.41 11.65 -20.79
N GLY A 487 -5.08 12.04 -22.00
CA GLY A 487 -5.00 13.43 -22.44
C GLY A 487 -6.29 14.21 -22.34
N PHE A 488 -7.44 13.53 -22.48
CA PHE A 488 -8.77 14.12 -22.41
C PHE A 488 -9.07 14.74 -21.03
N MET A 489 -8.93 13.96 -19.96
CA MET A 489 -9.16 14.44 -18.59
C MET A 489 -8.21 15.59 -18.22
N LYS A 490 -6.92 15.44 -18.52
CA LYS A 490 -5.90 16.47 -18.25
C LYS A 490 -6.18 17.78 -18.99
N THR A 491 -6.70 17.72 -20.20
CA THR A 491 -7.05 18.92 -20.98
C THR A 491 -8.38 19.53 -20.49
N GLY A 492 -9.38 18.69 -20.19
CA GLY A 492 -10.64 19.13 -19.60
C GLY A 492 -10.44 19.92 -18.29
N ALA A 493 -9.52 19.46 -17.43
CA ALA A 493 -9.19 20.13 -16.17
C ALA A 493 -8.68 21.58 -16.35
N THR A 494 -8.21 21.99 -17.54
CA THR A 494 -7.70 23.36 -17.79
C THR A 494 -8.82 24.37 -18.07
N LEU A 495 -10.05 23.95 -18.23
CA LEU A 495 -11.18 24.83 -18.51
C LEU A 495 -11.44 25.80 -17.33
N TYR A 496 -11.77 27.06 -17.64
CA TYR A 496 -12.09 28.08 -16.64
C TYR A 496 -13.23 27.66 -15.66
N PRO A 497 -14.34 27.03 -16.11
CA PRO A 497 -15.37 26.55 -15.18
C PRO A 497 -14.87 25.56 -14.15
N CYS A 498 -13.84 24.77 -14.46
CA CYS A 498 -13.21 23.84 -13.53
C CYS A 498 -12.56 24.58 -12.35
N ASP A 499 -11.94 25.74 -12.62
CA ASP A 499 -11.42 26.61 -11.55
C ASP A 499 -12.53 27.15 -10.67
N VAL A 500 -13.60 27.67 -11.26
CA VAL A 500 -14.74 28.23 -10.50
C VAL A 500 -15.35 27.19 -9.54
N LYS A 501 -15.34 25.90 -9.93
CA LYS A 501 -15.95 24.81 -9.16
C LYS A 501 -15.03 24.13 -8.13
N THR A 502 -13.75 24.47 -8.11
CA THR A 502 -12.78 23.84 -7.19
C THR A 502 -12.06 24.83 -6.29
N ARG A 503 -11.94 26.10 -6.68
CA ARG A 503 -11.11 27.10 -5.98
C ARG A 503 -11.54 27.34 -4.52
N ASP A 504 -12.85 27.31 -4.22
CA ASP A 504 -13.36 27.59 -2.88
C ASP A 504 -13.12 26.39 -1.93
N ALA A 505 -13.17 25.16 -2.44
CA ALA A 505 -12.76 23.97 -1.69
C ALA A 505 -11.25 24.00 -1.40
N TYR A 506 -10.42 24.29 -2.41
CA TYR A 506 -8.96 24.41 -2.23
C TYR A 506 -8.55 25.53 -1.27
N ALA A 507 -9.37 26.54 -1.07
CA ALA A 507 -9.11 27.61 -0.10
C ALA A 507 -9.31 27.16 1.37
N ASN A 508 -9.92 26.00 1.61
CA ASN A 508 -10.20 25.45 2.93
C ASN A 508 -9.24 24.33 3.35
N MET A 509 -8.17 24.12 2.63
CA MET A 509 -7.14 23.12 2.94
C MET A 509 -5.74 23.72 2.79
N ASP A 510 -4.75 23.10 3.42
CA ASP A 510 -3.37 23.59 3.39
C ASP A 510 -2.69 23.29 2.05
N VAL A 511 -2.94 22.09 1.52
CA VAL A 511 -2.38 21.57 0.28
C VAL A 511 -3.50 21.19 -0.69
N ALA A 512 -3.49 21.77 -1.86
CA ALA A 512 -4.46 21.47 -2.91
C ALA A 512 -4.09 20.14 -3.61
N GLY A 513 -4.88 19.09 -3.36
CA GLY A 513 -4.71 17.77 -3.97
C GLY A 513 -5.38 17.71 -5.37
N TYR A 514 -4.56 17.52 -6.41
CA TYR A 514 -5.01 17.47 -7.81
C TYR A 514 -5.01 16.03 -8.32
N ASN A 515 -6.19 15.47 -8.59
CA ASN A 515 -6.31 14.22 -9.33
C ASN A 515 -6.31 14.53 -10.83
N TYR A 516 -5.31 13.98 -11.56
CA TYR A 516 -5.12 14.10 -13.02
C TYR A 516 -5.03 15.53 -13.58
N GLY A 517 -4.58 16.50 -12.76
CA GLY A 517 -4.59 17.94 -13.07
C GLY A 517 -3.28 18.57 -13.51
N ILE A 518 -2.23 17.81 -13.86
CA ILE A 518 -0.86 18.31 -14.07
C ILE A 518 -0.75 19.45 -15.11
N LYS A 519 -1.60 19.49 -16.14
CA LYS A 519 -1.59 20.56 -17.14
C LYS A 519 -2.00 21.92 -16.57
N ARG A 520 -2.63 21.92 -15.38
CA ARG A 520 -3.17 23.11 -14.74
C ARG A 520 -2.19 23.79 -13.77
N TYR A 521 -1.17 23.08 -13.29
CA TYR A 521 -0.27 23.56 -12.24
C TYR A 521 0.25 24.97 -12.49
N ARG A 522 0.87 25.23 -13.65
CA ARG A 522 1.43 26.56 -13.99
C ARG A 522 0.39 27.68 -14.00
N HIS A 523 -0.83 27.40 -14.48
CA HIS A 523 -1.90 28.38 -14.52
C HIS A 523 -2.34 28.76 -13.11
N ASP A 524 -2.56 27.78 -12.25
CA ASP A 524 -3.06 28.01 -10.91
C ASP A 524 -1.99 28.65 -10.01
N LEU A 525 -0.74 28.28 -10.14
CA LEU A 525 0.37 28.91 -9.40
C LEU A 525 0.60 30.37 -9.77
N LYS A 526 0.26 30.77 -11.00
CA LYS A 526 0.26 32.21 -11.39
C LYS A 526 -0.92 32.94 -10.77
N LYS A 527 -2.08 32.31 -10.71
CA LYS A 527 -3.32 32.93 -10.23
C LYS A 527 -3.39 32.99 -8.70
N TYR A 528 -2.90 31.95 -8.03
CA TYR A 528 -2.96 31.76 -6.58
C TYR A 528 -1.56 31.72 -5.99
N SER A 529 -1.04 32.88 -5.57
CA SER A 529 0.35 33.02 -5.12
C SER A 529 0.73 32.16 -3.92
N ARG A 530 -0.22 31.84 -3.07
CA ARG A 530 -0.01 31.04 -1.85
C ARG A 530 -0.42 29.57 -1.98
N ARG A 531 -0.94 29.15 -3.13
CA ARG A 531 -1.39 27.76 -3.31
C ARG A 531 -0.20 26.81 -3.36
N ILE A 532 -0.27 25.75 -2.56
CA ILE A 532 0.64 24.60 -2.61
C ILE A 532 -0.10 23.49 -3.35
N ILE A 533 0.55 22.82 -4.29
CA ILE A 533 -0.05 21.80 -5.14
C ILE A 533 0.63 20.45 -4.90
N LEU A 534 -0.22 19.44 -4.75
CA LEU A 534 0.14 18.03 -4.72
C LEU A 534 -0.60 17.32 -5.86
N GLY A 535 0.11 16.56 -6.69
CA GLY A 535 -0.52 15.55 -7.54
C GLY A 535 -0.98 14.39 -6.66
N SER A 536 -2.19 14.47 -6.13
CA SER A 536 -2.71 13.45 -5.21
C SER A 536 -3.04 12.14 -5.93
N GLU A 537 -3.27 12.21 -7.27
CA GLU A 537 -3.47 11.05 -8.12
C GLU A 537 -3.10 11.40 -9.56
N THR A 538 -2.16 10.65 -10.16
CA THR A 538 -1.58 11.00 -11.46
C THR A 538 -1.40 9.76 -12.34
N PHE A 539 -1.21 9.99 -13.65
CA PHE A 539 -0.86 8.92 -14.59
C PHE A 539 0.64 8.65 -14.58
N CYS A 540 1.02 7.42 -14.89
CA CYS A 540 2.42 7.03 -15.07
C CYS A 540 3.19 7.97 -15.99
N ALA A 541 2.64 8.24 -17.15
CA ALA A 541 3.26 9.09 -18.15
C ALA A 541 3.51 10.54 -17.72
N ASP A 542 3.07 10.93 -16.52
CA ASP A 542 3.26 12.29 -16.01
C ASP A 542 4.52 12.43 -15.12
N ALA A 543 5.18 11.33 -14.73
CA ALA A 543 6.32 11.36 -13.80
C ALA A 543 7.47 12.28 -14.24
N TYR A 544 7.90 12.21 -15.51
CA TYR A 544 8.95 13.11 -16.02
C TYR A 544 8.50 14.58 -15.99
N ARG A 545 7.29 14.85 -16.44
CA ARG A 545 6.73 16.21 -16.44
C ARG A 545 6.59 16.76 -15.03
N PHE A 546 6.13 15.96 -14.08
CA PHE A 546 6.07 16.34 -12.68
C PHE A 546 7.44 16.80 -12.17
N MET A 547 8.49 16.03 -12.40
CA MET A 547 9.85 16.39 -11.97
C MET A 547 10.30 17.72 -12.58
N GLN A 548 9.99 17.98 -13.86
CA GLN A 548 10.31 19.26 -14.52
C GLN A 548 9.54 20.43 -13.92
N GLU A 549 8.26 20.25 -13.56
CA GLU A 549 7.45 21.31 -12.94
C GLU A 549 7.90 21.57 -11.49
N ALA A 550 8.19 20.53 -10.71
CA ALA A 550 8.62 20.65 -9.32
C ALA A 550 10.02 21.31 -9.16
N LYS A 551 10.90 21.16 -10.17
CA LYS A 551 12.17 21.89 -10.22
C LYS A 551 12.00 23.40 -10.45
N ARG A 552 10.91 23.80 -11.12
CA ARG A 552 10.64 25.21 -11.45
C ARG A 552 9.94 25.95 -10.33
N ASP A 553 9.09 25.27 -9.55
CA ASP A 553 8.29 25.90 -8.51
C ASP A 553 8.21 24.99 -7.26
N LYS A 554 8.72 25.52 -6.15
CA LYS A 554 8.77 24.81 -4.87
C LYS A 554 7.38 24.46 -4.31
N ARG A 555 6.34 25.18 -4.74
CA ARG A 555 4.95 24.95 -4.32
C ARG A 555 4.35 23.70 -4.92
N ILE A 556 5.02 23.05 -5.88
CA ILE A 556 4.70 21.68 -6.30
C ILE A 556 5.51 20.75 -5.41
N ILE A 557 4.83 20.10 -4.46
CA ILE A 557 5.49 19.38 -3.37
C ILE A 557 5.58 17.86 -3.58
N GLY A 558 4.77 17.30 -4.50
CA GLY A 558 4.77 15.86 -4.71
C GLY A 558 3.82 15.41 -5.80
N ASP A 559 3.93 14.12 -6.09
CA ASP A 559 3.14 13.37 -7.07
C ASP A 559 2.90 11.96 -6.55
N PHE A 560 1.64 11.53 -6.54
CA PHE A 560 1.23 10.19 -6.15
C PHE A 560 0.56 9.50 -7.33
N VAL A 561 1.27 8.53 -7.87
CA VAL A 561 0.80 7.83 -9.07
C VAL A 561 -0.30 6.82 -8.76
N TRP A 562 -1.26 6.65 -9.67
CA TRP A 562 -2.21 5.54 -9.67
C TRP A 562 -1.75 4.40 -10.60
N ALA A 563 -1.33 3.26 -10.07
CA ALA A 563 -1.03 2.95 -8.69
C ALA A 563 0.44 2.49 -8.57
N ALA A 564 1.04 2.59 -7.38
CA ALA A 564 2.42 2.14 -7.18
C ALA A 564 2.50 0.62 -7.25
N GLN A 565 1.62 -0.08 -6.52
CA GLN A 565 1.47 -1.53 -6.53
C GLN A 565 0.09 -1.91 -7.03
N ASP A 566 -0.02 -3.01 -7.76
CA ASP A 566 -1.30 -3.56 -8.20
C ASP A 566 -2.12 -4.09 -7.02
N TYR A 567 -3.42 -4.13 -7.18
CA TYR A 567 -4.37 -4.42 -6.13
C TYR A 567 -5.57 -5.23 -6.66
N LEU A 568 -6.27 -5.89 -5.74
CA LEU A 568 -7.46 -6.67 -6.05
C LEU A 568 -8.70 -5.76 -6.25
N GLY A 569 -9.60 -6.20 -7.11
CA GLY A 569 -10.81 -5.43 -7.49
C GLY A 569 -10.55 -4.33 -8.53
N GLU A 570 -11.56 -3.49 -8.81
CA GLU A 570 -11.56 -2.56 -9.97
C GLU A 570 -11.02 -3.21 -11.25
N VAL A 571 -11.43 -4.44 -11.49
CA VAL A 571 -10.75 -5.36 -12.38
C VAL A 571 -10.56 -4.82 -13.79
N GLY A 572 -9.34 -4.99 -14.31
CA GLY A 572 -8.99 -4.65 -15.68
C GLY A 572 -8.87 -3.16 -15.99
N ILE A 573 -9.03 -2.26 -15.01
CA ILE A 573 -9.00 -0.80 -15.21
C ILE A 573 -7.69 -0.31 -15.88
N GLY A 574 -6.56 -0.94 -15.52
CA GLY A 574 -5.24 -0.65 -16.05
C GLY A 574 -4.59 -1.82 -16.79
N ALA A 575 -5.25 -2.95 -16.90
CA ALA A 575 -4.65 -4.14 -17.45
C ALA A 575 -4.37 -4.02 -18.94
N TRP A 576 -3.16 -4.42 -19.35
CA TRP A 576 -2.74 -4.51 -20.74
C TRP A 576 -2.44 -5.99 -21.05
N GLU A 577 -3.52 -6.75 -21.35
CA GLU A 577 -3.45 -8.20 -21.52
C GLU A 577 -3.80 -8.65 -22.93
N TYR A 578 -3.28 -9.80 -23.30
CA TYR A 578 -3.52 -10.49 -24.55
C TYR A 578 -4.45 -11.70 -24.34
N LYS A 579 -5.00 -12.25 -25.45
CA LYS A 579 -6.01 -13.31 -25.40
C LYS A 579 -5.54 -14.64 -24.84
N ASP A 580 -4.25 -14.90 -24.86
CA ASP A 580 -3.66 -16.11 -24.30
C ASP A 580 -3.65 -16.14 -22.77
N TYR A 581 -3.57 -14.95 -22.13
CA TYR A 581 -3.72 -14.78 -20.67
C TYR A 581 -5.14 -14.37 -20.29
N ALA A 582 -5.79 -13.50 -21.06
CA ALA A 582 -7.12 -13.03 -20.79
C ALA A 582 -8.03 -13.26 -22.02
N PRO A 583 -8.81 -14.34 -22.07
CA PRO A 583 -9.58 -14.72 -23.25
C PRO A 583 -10.68 -13.69 -23.61
N ARG A 584 -11.08 -12.84 -22.64
CA ARG A 584 -12.04 -11.76 -22.81
C ARG A 584 -11.51 -10.46 -22.23
N PHE A 585 -11.73 -9.32 -22.92
CA PHE A 585 -11.28 -7.99 -22.51
C PHE A 585 -12.39 -7.14 -21.87
N ASP A 586 -13.45 -7.77 -21.38
CA ASP A 586 -14.65 -7.11 -20.91
C ASP A 586 -14.71 -6.92 -19.39
N GLY A 587 -13.66 -7.27 -18.65
CA GLY A 587 -13.63 -7.21 -17.18
C GLY A 587 -14.58 -8.21 -16.52
N GLY A 588 -15.05 -9.26 -17.24
CA GLY A 588 -15.98 -10.27 -16.73
C GLY A 588 -15.35 -11.20 -15.68
N CYS A 589 -16.15 -12.11 -15.13
CA CYS A 589 -15.71 -13.07 -14.13
C CYS A 589 -14.47 -13.85 -14.61
N GLY A 590 -13.49 -13.98 -13.73
CA GLY A 590 -12.12 -14.45 -14.01
C GLY A 590 -11.09 -13.32 -13.86
N TRP A 591 -11.44 -12.07 -14.14
CA TRP A 591 -10.60 -10.93 -13.78
C TRP A 591 -10.63 -10.73 -12.26
N VAL A 592 -9.48 -10.43 -11.65
CA VAL A 592 -9.36 -10.32 -10.19
C VAL A 592 -8.64 -9.05 -9.74
N SER A 593 -7.70 -8.53 -10.52
CA SER A 593 -6.95 -7.32 -10.17
C SER A 593 -7.17 -6.18 -11.17
N ALA A 594 -6.80 -4.99 -10.73
CA ALA A 594 -6.87 -3.78 -11.52
C ALA A 594 -5.90 -3.79 -12.72
N GLY A 595 -4.74 -4.38 -12.59
CA GLY A 595 -3.65 -4.36 -13.57
C GLY A 595 -3.04 -2.98 -13.75
N SER A 596 -3.25 -2.04 -12.83
CA SER A 596 -2.79 -0.65 -12.93
C SER A 596 -1.48 -0.35 -12.19
N GLY A 597 -0.97 -1.33 -11.43
CA GLY A 597 0.27 -1.19 -10.66
C GLY A 597 1.51 -1.11 -11.54
N ARG A 598 2.51 -0.36 -11.10
CA ARG A 598 3.87 -0.41 -11.66
C ARG A 598 4.69 -1.53 -11.07
N ILE A 599 4.25 -2.00 -9.94
CA ILE A 599 4.69 -3.22 -9.27
C ILE A 599 3.47 -4.14 -9.29
N ASP A 600 3.63 -5.38 -9.70
CA ASP A 600 2.53 -6.33 -9.79
C ASP A 600 2.09 -6.89 -8.42
N LEU A 601 1.05 -7.72 -8.38
CA LEU A 601 0.55 -8.33 -7.14
C LEU A 601 1.58 -9.17 -6.38
N THR A 602 2.59 -9.69 -7.06
CA THR A 602 3.65 -10.51 -6.46
C THR A 602 4.84 -9.69 -5.97
N GLY A 603 4.84 -8.38 -6.25
CA GLY A 603 5.89 -7.45 -5.88
C GLY A 603 7.00 -7.29 -6.94
N LYS A 604 6.78 -7.72 -8.17
CA LYS A 604 7.73 -7.55 -9.28
C LYS A 604 7.57 -6.17 -9.92
N PRO A 605 8.65 -5.36 -10.04
CA PRO A 605 8.63 -4.13 -10.83
C PRO A 605 8.38 -4.42 -12.31
N LEU A 606 7.54 -3.60 -12.95
CA LEU A 606 7.20 -3.67 -14.37
C LEU A 606 7.97 -2.60 -15.18
N GLY A 607 7.91 -2.65 -16.51
CA GLY A 607 8.62 -1.69 -17.37
C GLY A 607 8.24 -0.22 -17.14
N GLU A 608 7.03 0.05 -16.66
CA GLU A 608 6.65 1.39 -16.20
C GLU A 608 7.45 1.88 -14.99
N MET A 609 7.93 0.95 -14.14
CA MET A 609 8.81 1.31 -13.04
C MET A 609 10.19 1.73 -13.54
N ALA A 610 10.72 1.07 -14.57
CA ALA A 610 11.95 1.49 -15.25
C ALA A 610 11.85 2.92 -15.81
N TYR A 611 10.71 3.26 -16.46
CA TYR A 611 10.43 4.66 -16.86
C TYR A 611 10.42 5.60 -15.67
N THR A 612 9.74 5.20 -14.58
CA THR A 612 9.59 6.03 -13.38
C THR A 612 10.94 6.29 -12.70
N ARG A 613 11.82 5.27 -12.57
CA ARG A 613 13.18 5.44 -12.01
C ARG A 613 14.00 6.46 -12.82
N VAL A 614 13.95 6.38 -14.14
CA VAL A 614 14.65 7.36 -15.00
C VAL A 614 14.02 8.76 -14.88
N ALA A 615 12.69 8.87 -14.85
CA ALA A 615 11.99 10.14 -14.68
C ALA A 615 12.29 10.79 -13.32
N PHE A 616 12.42 10.00 -12.26
CA PHE A 616 12.75 10.43 -10.88
C PHE A 616 14.25 10.64 -10.65
N GLU A 617 15.08 10.48 -11.68
CA GLU A 617 16.54 10.69 -11.62
C GLU A 617 17.27 9.69 -10.71
N LEU A 618 16.75 8.49 -10.62
CA LEU A 618 17.34 7.36 -9.87
C LEU A 618 18.22 6.49 -10.78
N GLU A 619 17.90 6.47 -12.07
CA GLU A 619 18.68 5.79 -13.12
C GLU A 619 18.87 6.76 -14.31
N ASP A 620 19.95 6.56 -15.06
CA ASP A 620 20.22 7.37 -16.27
C ASP A 620 19.72 6.71 -17.55
N LEU A 621 19.59 5.39 -17.54
CA LEU A 621 19.23 4.60 -18.72
C LEU A 621 18.54 3.29 -18.34
N ALA A 622 17.42 2.99 -18.99
CA ALA A 622 16.77 1.67 -18.91
C ALA A 622 16.28 1.22 -20.30
N ILE A 623 16.14 -0.10 -20.49
CA ILE A 623 15.58 -0.73 -21.68
C ILE A 623 14.39 -1.58 -21.25
N ALA A 624 13.26 -1.41 -21.93
CA ALA A 624 12.12 -2.31 -21.80
C ALA A 624 11.63 -2.74 -23.19
N VAL A 625 11.11 -3.94 -23.30
CA VAL A 625 10.68 -4.52 -24.57
C VAL A 625 9.25 -5.02 -24.44
N MET A 626 8.39 -4.62 -25.36
CA MET A 626 7.02 -5.16 -25.40
C MET A 626 7.09 -6.66 -25.73
N PRO A 627 6.19 -7.50 -25.18
CA PRO A 627 6.15 -8.92 -25.48
C PRO A 627 6.23 -9.18 -26.99
N VAL A 628 7.31 -9.83 -27.41
CA VAL A 628 7.67 -9.95 -28.84
C VAL A 628 6.74 -10.90 -29.59
N ASP A 629 6.19 -11.88 -28.89
CA ASP A 629 5.17 -12.80 -29.40
C ASP A 629 3.83 -12.09 -29.70
N HIS A 630 3.57 -10.96 -29.02
CA HIS A 630 2.33 -10.19 -29.12
C HIS A 630 2.44 -8.82 -29.78
N THR A 631 3.55 -8.48 -30.40
CA THR A 631 3.82 -7.12 -30.94
C THR A 631 2.76 -6.64 -31.94
N LYS A 632 2.00 -7.54 -32.56
CA LYS A 632 0.93 -7.22 -33.54
C LYS A 632 -0.48 -7.51 -33.02
N ASP A 633 -0.61 -8.03 -31.80
CA ASP A 633 -1.89 -8.50 -31.29
C ASP A 633 -2.67 -7.36 -30.64
N ALA A 634 -3.99 -7.50 -30.66
CA ALA A 634 -4.85 -6.61 -29.89
C ALA A 634 -4.79 -6.98 -28.41
N HIS A 635 -4.80 -5.94 -27.57
CA HIS A 635 -4.77 -6.07 -26.11
C HIS A 635 -6.02 -5.45 -25.46
N SER A 636 -6.22 -5.72 -24.17
CA SER A 636 -7.30 -5.11 -23.38
C SER A 636 -7.14 -3.59 -23.34
N PRO A 637 -8.28 -2.82 -23.30
CA PRO A 637 -8.23 -1.37 -23.15
C PRO A 637 -7.59 -1.00 -21.81
N SER A 638 -6.59 -0.11 -21.85
CA SER A 638 -5.91 0.35 -20.64
C SER A 638 -5.77 1.87 -20.65
N ALA A 639 -6.32 2.54 -19.61
CA ALA A 639 -6.19 3.98 -19.43
C ALA A 639 -5.07 4.37 -18.46
N TRP A 640 -4.78 3.51 -17.50
CA TRP A 640 -3.84 3.76 -16.40
C TRP A 640 -2.46 3.14 -16.61
N LYS A 641 -2.28 2.29 -17.60
CA LYS A 641 -0.96 1.83 -18.04
C LYS A 641 -0.44 2.63 -19.24
N MET A 642 0.85 2.87 -19.27
CA MET A 642 1.55 3.49 -20.38
C MET A 642 2.09 2.45 -21.36
N THR A 643 2.49 1.29 -20.84
CA THR A 643 3.09 0.17 -21.58
C THR A 643 2.97 -1.13 -20.79
N ASN A 644 3.11 -2.25 -21.48
CA ASN A 644 3.34 -3.57 -20.88
C ASN A 644 4.75 -4.10 -21.17
N ALA A 645 5.66 -3.23 -21.59
CA ALA A 645 7.05 -3.59 -21.81
C ALA A 645 7.71 -4.12 -20.53
N MET A 646 8.69 -5.01 -20.71
CA MET A 646 9.42 -5.68 -19.63
C MET A 646 10.92 -5.45 -19.81
N GLU A 647 11.68 -5.36 -18.73
CA GLU A 647 13.14 -5.29 -18.76
C GLU A 647 13.73 -6.68 -19.11
N SER A 648 13.40 -7.18 -20.30
CA SER A 648 13.79 -8.51 -20.77
C SER A 648 14.07 -8.53 -22.28
N TRP A 649 15.08 -9.28 -22.69
CA TRP A 649 15.36 -9.68 -24.09
C TRP A 649 15.29 -11.20 -24.27
N SER A 650 14.59 -11.91 -23.38
CA SER A 650 14.47 -13.38 -23.36
C SER A 650 13.17 -13.85 -24.02
N TRP A 651 13.05 -13.62 -25.34
CA TRP A 651 11.86 -13.99 -26.12
C TRP A 651 12.16 -15.21 -27.00
N ASN A 652 12.58 -16.33 -26.38
CA ASN A 652 12.97 -17.54 -27.03
C ASN A 652 11.90 -18.08 -28.00
N GLY A 653 12.28 -18.36 -29.24
CA GLY A 653 11.34 -18.81 -30.28
C GLY A 653 10.75 -17.70 -31.15
N CYS A 654 11.02 -16.42 -30.83
CA CYS A 654 10.48 -15.25 -31.54
C CYS A 654 11.48 -14.67 -32.58
N ASP A 655 12.58 -15.35 -32.92
CA ASP A 655 13.53 -14.86 -33.91
C ASP A 655 12.84 -14.45 -35.22
N GLY A 656 13.13 -13.22 -35.68
CA GLY A 656 12.54 -12.67 -36.91
C GLY A 656 11.22 -11.93 -36.68
N ASN A 657 10.61 -12.01 -35.50
CA ASN A 657 9.41 -11.24 -35.18
C ASN A 657 9.70 -9.74 -35.03
N ALA A 658 8.70 -8.91 -35.31
CA ALA A 658 8.79 -7.48 -35.00
C ALA A 658 8.95 -7.25 -33.49
N ALA A 659 9.86 -6.38 -33.09
CA ALA A 659 10.08 -6.01 -31.70
C ALA A 659 9.94 -4.49 -31.53
N LYS A 660 9.19 -4.09 -30.50
CA LYS A 660 9.10 -2.69 -30.06
C LYS A 660 9.91 -2.52 -28.79
N VAL A 661 10.97 -1.73 -28.88
CA VAL A 661 11.90 -1.47 -27.78
C VAL A 661 11.68 -0.06 -27.26
N GLU A 662 11.48 0.06 -25.97
CA GLU A 662 11.39 1.33 -25.27
C GLU A 662 12.70 1.58 -24.55
N VAL A 663 13.32 2.71 -24.80
CA VAL A 663 14.53 3.15 -24.09
C VAL A 663 14.19 4.42 -23.32
N TYR A 664 14.46 4.40 -22.02
CA TYR A 664 14.23 5.52 -21.12
C TYR A 664 15.55 6.16 -20.76
N THR A 665 15.68 7.48 -21.00
CA THR A 665 16.89 8.25 -20.68
C THR A 665 16.60 9.75 -20.72
N ARG A 666 17.33 10.50 -19.91
CA ARG A 666 17.34 11.98 -19.89
C ARG A 666 18.50 12.56 -20.72
N ALA A 667 19.29 11.73 -21.35
CA ALA A 667 20.43 12.07 -22.18
C ALA A 667 20.04 12.87 -23.44
N ASP A 668 20.99 13.49 -24.11
CA ASP A 668 20.75 14.22 -25.38
C ASP A 668 20.28 13.28 -26.47
N HIS A 669 20.94 12.11 -26.59
CA HIS A 669 20.55 11.07 -27.53
C HIS A 669 20.98 9.68 -27.06
N VAL A 670 20.37 8.65 -27.66
CA VAL A 670 20.69 7.25 -27.39
C VAL A 670 20.84 6.45 -28.68
N LYS A 671 21.83 5.56 -28.71
CA LYS A 671 22.02 4.58 -29.79
C LYS A 671 21.62 3.19 -29.28
N LEU A 672 20.90 2.45 -30.13
CA LEU A 672 20.50 1.08 -29.83
C LEU A 672 21.27 0.12 -30.71
N TYR A 673 21.77 -0.97 -30.13
CA TYR A 673 22.52 -2.03 -30.81
C TYR A 673 21.85 -3.38 -30.57
N ILE A 674 21.87 -4.27 -31.55
CA ILE A 674 21.48 -5.69 -31.43
C ILE A 674 22.66 -6.48 -31.98
N ASN A 675 23.20 -7.41 -31.18
CA ASN A 675 24.37 -8.23 -31.50
C ASN A 675 25.53 -7.38 -32.08
N GLY A 676 25.82 -6.26 -31.45
CA GLY A 676 26.88 -5.31 -31.86
C GLY A 676 26.53 -4.42 -33.06
N LYS A 677 25.42 -4.64 -33.77
CA LYS A 677 24.99 -3.83 -34.91
C LYS A 677 24.08 -2.70 -34.50
N CYS A 678 24.44 -1.45 -34.82
CA CYS A 678 23.62 -0.29 -34.55
C CYS A 678 22.29 -0.32 -35.31
N VAL A 679 21.16 -0.28 -34.56
CA VAL A 679 19.80 -0.26 -35.10
C VAL A 679 19.38 1.18 -35.44
N GLY A 680 19.86 2.15 -34.68
CA GLY A 680 19.52 3.56 -34.88
C GLY A 680 19.92 4.48 -33.74
N THR A 681 19.78 5.78 -33.98
CA THR A 681 20.01 6.84 -33.01
C THR A 681 18.73 7.65 -32.86
N LYS A 682 18.30 7.93 -31.60
CA LYS A 682 17.11 8.74 -31.30
C LYS A 682 17.35 9.71 -30.17
N LYS A 683 16.58 10.83 -30.18
CA LYS A 683 16.60 11.87 -29.13
C LYS A 683 15.26 11.89 -28.38
N PRO A 684 15.24 11.90 -27.04
CA PRO A 684 14.02 12.16 -26.28
C PRO A 684 13.46 13.56 -26.61
N LYS A 685 12.13 13.67 -26.71
CA LYS A 685 11.44 14.93 -27.02
C LYS A 685 10.37 15.23 -25.99
N ASN A 686 10.61 16.19 -25.10
CA ASN A 686 9.68 16.62 -24.05
C ASN A 686 9.28 15.51 -23.06
N ASP A 687 10.04 14.43 -23.03
CA ASP A 687 9.86 13.26 -22.17
C ASP A 687 11.22 12.54 -22.08
N CYS A 688 11.38 11.57 -21.17
CA CYS A 688 12.60 10.76 -21.04
C CYS A 688 12.48 9.40 -21.75
N LYS A 689 11.70 9.29 -22.83
CA LYS A 689 11.51 8.03 -23.56
C LYS A 689 11.65 8.16 -25.06
N VAL A 690 12.17 7.11 -25.68
CA VAL A 690 12.23 6.91 -27.12
C VAL A 690 11.84 5.47 -27.48
N PHE A 691 11.33 5.25 -28.69
CA PHE A 691 10.86 3.97 -29.17
C PHE A 691 11.66 3.54 -30.39
N PHE A 692 12.07 2.25 -30.45
CA PHE A 692 12.69 1.66 -31.61
C PHE A 692 11.82 0.49 -32.11
N ASP A 693 11.43 0.56 -33.38
CA ASP A 693 10.84 -0.58 -34.07
C ASP A 693 11.98 -1.34 -34.75
N THR A 694 12.10 -2.64 -34.48
CA THR A 694 13.18 -3.49 -34.95
C THR A 694 12.71 -4.93 -35.15
N THR A 695 13.64 -5.85 -35.41
CA THR A 695 13.39 -7.29 -35.49
C THR A 695 14.13 -7.95 -34.33
N TYR A 696 13.43 -8.83 -33.61
CA TYR A 696 14.03 -9.62 -32.55
C TYR A 696 15.04 -10.62 -33.12
N GLN A 697 16.18 -10.71 -32.44
CA GLN A 697 17.23 -11.70 -32.68
C GLN A 697 17.75 -12.20 -31.36
N ASN A 698 17.91 -13.51 -31.19
CA ASN A 698 18.57 -14.03 -29.99
C ASN A 698 19.96 -13.43 -29.82
N GLY A 699 20.39 -13.25 -28.59
CA GLY A 699 21.70 -12.66 -28.25
C GLY A 699 21.53 -11.42 -27.36
N GLU A 700 22.13 -10.30 -27.74
CA GLU A 700 22.25 -9.11 -26.91
C GLU A 700 21.51 -7.93 -27.53
N ILE A 701 20.82 -7.14 -26.67
CA ILE A 701 20.38 -5.79 -26.98
C ILE A 701 21.07 -4.80 -26.03
N LYS A 702 21.69 -3.74 -26.58
CA LYS A 702 22.42 -2.74 -25.83
C LYS A 702 22.00 -1.33 -26.21
N ALA A 703 21.68 -0.49 -25.22
CA ALA A 703 21.49 0.92 -25.38
C ALA A 703 22.69 1.68 -24.79
N VAL A 704 23.10 2.75 -25.50
CA VAL A 704 24.18 3.66 -25.08
C VAL A 704 23.66 5.08 -25.12
N ALA A 705 23.64 5.74 -23.98
CA ALA A 705 23.19 7.13 -23.83
C ALA A 705 24.36 8.11 -23.88
N TYR A 706 24.17 9.24 -24.58
CA TYR A 706 25.19 10.25 -24.83
C TYR A 706 24.75 11.64 -24.42
N ASP A 707 25.72 12.46 -23.98
CA ASP A 707 25.53 13.89 -23.80
C ASP A 707 25.55 14.63 -25.17
N ALA A 708 25.39 15.97 -25.14
CA ALA A 708 25.42 16.81 -26.34
C ALA A 708 26.80 16.86 -27.03
N ASN A 709 27.86 16.38 -26.38
CA ASN A 709 29.24 16.36 -26.91
C ASN A 709 29.66 14.95 -27.35
N ASP A 710 28.70 14.03 -27.47
CA ASP A 710 28.93 12.62 -27.79
C ASP A 710 29.74 11.84 -26.74
N ASN A 711 29.81 12.30 -25.48
CA ASN A 711 30.36 11.50 -24.39
C ASN A 711 29.31 10.49 -23.91
N ILE A 712 29.74 9.27 -23.58
CA ILE A 712 28.88 8.24 -23.00
C ILE A 712 28.52 8.63 -21.57
N ILE A 713 27.22 8.63 -21.25
CA ILE A 713 26.67 8.87 -19.91
C ILE A 713 26.39 7.53 -19.23
N ALA A 714 25.75 6.61 -19.94
CA ALA A 714 25.34 5.31 -19.42
C ALA A 714 25.20 4.26 -20.51
N GLU A 715 25.38 3.00 -20.14
CA GLU A 715 25.14 1.82 -20.98
C GLU A 715 24.27 0.81 -20.23
N LYS A 716 23.36 0.15 -20.95
CA LYS A 716 22.51 -0.95 -20.42
C LYS A 716 22.44 -2.05 -21.45
N THR A 717 22.58 -3.28 -20.99
CA THR A 717 22.51 -4.48 -21.84
C THR A 717 21.50 -5.45 -21.28
N LEU A 718 20.71 -6.09 -22.15
CA LEU A 718 19.87 -7.23 -21.84
C LEU A 718 20.25 -8.37 -22.79
N THR A 719 20.16 -9.61 -22.32
CA THR A 719 20.52 -10.81 -23.07
C THR A 719 19.35 -11.79 -23.18
N THR A 720 19.40 -12.66 -24.18
CA THR A 720 18.45 -13.77 -24.34
C THR A 720 18.85 -14.93 -23.43
N ALA A 721 17.91 -15.49 -22.69
CA ALA A 721 18.10 -16.70 -21.88
C ALA A 721 18.53 -17.92 -22.74
N GLY A 722 19.32 -18.81 -22.17
CA GLY A 722 19.78 -20.05 -22.77
C GLY A 722 18.64 -20.98 -23.19
N LYS A 723 19.02 -22.14 -23.81
CA LYS A 723 18.03 -23.08 -24.36
C LYS A 723 17.31 -23.89 -23.28
N GLU A 724 18.06 -24.32 -22.26
CA GLU A 724 17.50 -25.13 -21.18
C GLU A 724 16.45 -24.34 -20.39
N THR A 725 15.46 -25.07 -19.88
CA THR A 725 14.44 -24.48 -19.00
C THR A 725 14.49 -25.23 -17.69
N ILE A 726 14.69 -24.46 -16.61
CA ILE A 726 14.82 -24.96 -15.24
C ILE A 726 13.73 -24.29 -14.38
N LEU A 727 13.00 -25.07 -13.59
CA LEU A 727 12.16 -24.53 -12.53
C LEU A 727 13.03 -24.22 -11.32
N GLN A 728 12.97 -22.99 -10.83
CA GLN A 728 13.64 -22.55 -9.61
C GLN A 728 12.60 -22.20 -8.55
N ALA A 729 12.90 -22.50 -7.28
CA ALA A 729 12.14 -22.11 -6.10
C ALA A 729 13.05 -21.27 -5.20
N GLU A 730 12.88 -19.94 -5.24
CA GLU A 730 13.77 -18.98 -4.58
C GLU A 730 13.07 -18.34 -3.38
N PRO A 731 13.49 -18.63 -2.14
CA PRO A 731 12.95 -17.96 -0.97
C PRO A 731 13.55 -16.54 -0.85
N GLU A 732 12.71 -15.55 -0.49
CA GLU A 732 13.20 -14.19 -0.21
C GLU A 732 14.06 -14.12 1.06
N LEU A 733 13.84 -15.05 2.00
CA LEU A 733 14.66 -15.25 3.19
C LEU A 733 14.96 -16.74 3.35
N THR A 734 16.19 -17.06 3.71
CA THR A 734 16.61 -18.43 4.02
C THR A 734 16.41 -18.83 5.47
N CYS A 735 16.07 -17.86 6.33
CA CYS A 735 15.84 -18.04 7.76
C CYS A 735 14.71 -17.10 8.23
N VAL A 736 13.73 -17.63 8.97
CA VAL A 736 12.54 -16.90 9.43
C VAL A 736 12.23 -17.19 10.89
N ASN A 737 11.57 -16.23 11.57
CA ASN A 737 10.99 -16.47 12.91
C ASN A 737 9.55 -16.93 12.77
N ALA A 738 9.20 -18.04 13.44
CA ALA A 738 7.87 -18.66 13.32
C ALA A 738 6.71 -17.75 13.75
N ASN A 739 6.95 -16.83 14.69
CA ASN A 739 5.89 -16.01 15.29
C ASN A 739 5.66 -14.69 14.57
N THR A 740 6.64 -14.22 13.78
CA THR A 740 6.60 -12.87 13.20
C THR A 740 6.71 -12.84 11.69
N ASP A 741 7.32 -13.86 11.08
CA ASP A 741 7.69 -13.81 9.67
C ASP A 741 6.79 -14.71 8.82
N LEU A 742 6.76 -14.45 7.52
CA LEU A 742 6.19 -15.30 6.48
C LEU A 742 7.29 -15.70 5.50
N CYS A 743 7.19 -16.92 4.97
CA CYS A 743 8.07 -17.36 3.89
C CYS A 743 7.47 -16.97 2.54
N TYR A 744 8.13 -16.12 1.78
CA TYR A 744 7.82 -15.81 0.39
C TYR A 744 8.78 -16.59 -0.49
N VAL A 745 8.25 -17.44 -1.37
CA VAL A 745 9.04 -18.28 -2.28
C VAL A 745 8.60 -18.01 -3.71
N ARG A 746 9.50 -17.42 -4.50
CA ARG A 746 9.27 -17.14 -5.92
C ARG A 746 9.59 -18.36 -6.74
N MET A 747 8.62 -18.80 -7.54
CA MET A 747 8.79 -19.83 -8.57
C MET A 747 9.10 -19.16 -9.89
N ARG A 748 10.19 -19.58 -10.56
CA ARG A 748 10.59 -19.02 -11.85
C ARG A 748 11.01 -20.10 -12.83
N TYR A 749 10.60 -19.96 -14.08
CA TYR A 749 11.25 -20.68 -15.18
C TYR A 749 12.43 -19.84 -15.68
N THR A 750 13.64 -20.40 -15.57
CA THR A 750 14.90 -19.76 -15.94
C THR A 750 15.71 -20.62 -16.89
N ASP A 751 16.79 -20.08 -17.39
CA ASP A 751 17.89 -20.87 -17.97
C ASP A 751 18.86 -21.35 -16.88
N GLU A 752 19.94 -21.98 -17.29
CA GLU A 752 21.04 -22.47 -16.46
C GLU A 752 21.79 -21.37 -15.70
N ASN A 753 21.65 -20.12 -16.12
CA ASN A 753 22.27 -18.95 -15.49
C ASN A 753 21.29 -18.17 -14.59
N GLY A 754 20.07 -18.68 -14.39
CA GLY A 754 19.03 -18.05 -13.59
C GLY A 754 18.27 -16.92 -14.30
N GLN A 755 18.48 -16.73 -15.61
CA GLN A 755 17.77 -15.71 -16.36
C GLN A 755 16.33 -16.15 -16.67
N THR A 756 15.34 -15.35 -16.26
CA THR A 756 13.92 -15.65 -16.46
C THR A 756 13.56 -15.82 -17.93
N LYS A 757 12.72 -16.81 -18.22
CA LYS A 757 12.14 -17.12 -19.53
C LYS A 757 10.65 -16.75 -19.55
N PRO A 758 10.27 -15.52 -19.92
CA PRO A 758 8.89 -15.03 -19.83
C PRO A 758 7.88 -15.86 -20.61
N LEU A 759 8.28 -16.51 -21.70
CA LEU A 759 7.41 -17.34 -22.52
C LEU A 759 7.30 -18.80 -22.04
N ALA A 760 8.07 -19.20 -21.01
CA ALA A 760 7.92 -20.52 -20.42
C ALA A 760 6.63 -20.54 -19.57
N ARG A 761 5.65 -21.33 -20.00
CA ARG A 761 4.38 -21.56 -19.30
C ARG A 761 4.30 -22.99 -18.84
N GLY A 762 3.81 -23.18 -17.64
CA GLY A 762 3.57 -24.50 -17.11
C GLY A 762 2.88 -24.43 -15.75
N ARG A 763 2.02 -25.40 -15.50
CA ARG A 763 1.35 -25.55 -14.22
C ARG A 763 2.34 -26.08 -13.20
N ILE A 764 2.43 -25.38 -12.08
CA ILE A 764 3.28 -25.73 -10.94
C ILE A 764 2.39 -26.24 -9.82
N LYS A 765 2.75 -27.38 -9.23
CA LYS A 765 2.13 -27.96 -8.04
C LYS A 765 3.08 -27.91 -6.86
N LEU A 766 2.60 -27.46 -5.70
CA LEU A 766 3.40 -27.34 -4.48
C LEU A 766 3.04 -28.43 -3.47
N ALA A 767 4.07 -28.87 -2.74
CA ALA A 767 3.93 -29.61 -1.47
C ALA A 767 4.79 -28.89 -0.43
N VAL A 768 4.15 -28.52 0.70
CA VAL A 768 4.78 -27.76 1.79
C VAL A 768 4.83 -28.65 3.04
N LYS A 769 5.98 -28.63 3.75
CA LYS A 769 6.14 -29.24 5.09
C LYS A 769 6.73 -28.23 6.04
N GLY A 770 6.35 -28.29 7.31
CA GLY A 770 6.82 -27.38 8.36
C GLY A 770 6.20 -25.97 8.29
N GLY A 771 5.11 -25.83 7.53
CA GLY A 771 4.36 -24.57 7.43
C GLY A 771 3.01 -24.77 6.76
N GLU A 772 2.17 -23.75 6.84
CA GLU A 772 0.85 -23.65 6.20
C GLU A 772 0.95 -22.81 4.93
N LEU A 773 0.52 -23.35 3.79
CA LEU A 773 0.43 -22.58 2.55
C LEU A 773 -0.75 -21.60 2.64
N LEU A 774 -0.45 -20.29 2.79
CA LEU A 774 -1.47 -19.25 2.87
C LEU A 774 -1.99 -18.84 1.50
N ALA A 775 -1.09 -18.79 0.50
CA ALA A 775 -1.48 -18.44 -0.86
C ALA A 775 -0.43 -18.96 -1.86
N PHE A 776 -0.91 -19.31 -3.07
CA PHE A 776 -0.07 -19.61 -4.23
C PHE A 776 -0.75 -19.12 -5.50
N GLY A 777 -0.06 -18.29 -6.27
CA GLY A 777 -0.63 -17.74 -7.49
C GLY A 777 0.36 -16.90 -8.30
N SER A 778 -0.14 -16.38 -9.41
CA SER A 778 0.62 -15.48 -10.29
C SER A 778 0.03 -14.07 -10.28
N ALA A 779 0.76 -13.11 -10.89
CA ALA A 779 0.30 -11.73 -11.01
C ALA A 779 -0.64 -11.47 -12.20
N CYS A 780 -1.12 -12.51 -12.88
CA CYS A 780 -2.03 -12.33 -14.02
C CYS A 780 -3.33 -11.64 -13.58
N PRO A 781 -3.72 -10.49 -14.16
CA PRO A 781 -4.97 -9.82 -13.80
C PRO A 781 -6.23 -10.65 -14.09
N TYR A 782 -6.17 -11.53 -15.09
CA TYR A 782 -7.18 -12.56 -15.33
C TYR A 782 -6.72 -13.87 -14.67
N TYR A 783 -7.28 -14.15 -13.50
CA TYR A 783 -6.93 -15.30 -12.69
C TYR A 783 -8.21 -16.02 -12.21
N PRO A 784 -8.76 -16.98 -12.98
CA PRO A 784 -10.04 -17.61 -12.67
C PRO A 784 -9.98 -18.59 -11.49
N GLU A 785 -8.78 -18.93 -11.00
CA GLU A 785 -8.55 -19.88 -9.92
C GLU A 785 -8.51 -19.19 -8.54
N SER A 786 -8.45 -19.97 -7.47
CA SER A 786 -8.26 -19.47 -6.12
C SER A 786 -6.78 -19.38 -5.77
N TYR A 787 -6.36 -18.31 -5.09
CA TYR A 787 -5.02 -18.21 -4.50
C TYR A 787 -4.81 -19.20 -3.32
N GLN A 788 -5.88 -19.83 -2.83
CA GLN A 788 -5.83 -20.88 -1.79
C GLN A 788 -5.48 -22.27 -2.37
N SER A 789 -5.30 -22.39 -3.70
CA SER A 789 -4.87 -23.61 -4.36
C SER A 789 -3.39 -23.88 -4.12
N ASN A 790 -2.99 -25.16 -4.14
CA ASN A 790 -1.59 -25.55 -4.18
C ASN A 790 -1.05 -25.73 -5.61
N GLU A 791 -1.83 -25.32 -6.62
CA GLU A 791 -1.47 -25.40 -8.04
C GLU A 791 -1.78 -24.07 -8.72
N THR A 792 -0.89 -23.61 -9.60
CA THR A 792 -1.10 -22.41 -10.41
C THR A 792 -0.33 -22.47 -11.73
N ASP A 793 -0.80 -21.72 -12.73
CA ASP A 793 -0.03 -21.41 -13.93
C ASP A 793 0.87 -20.20 -13.69
N THR A 794 2.01 -20.16 -14.38
CA THR A 794 2.89 -18.99 -14.34
C THR A 794 2.37 -17.85 -15.23
N TYR A 795 2.70 -16.62 -14.82
CA TYR A 795 2.48 -15.42 -15.62
C TYR A 795 3.85 -14.80 -15.97
N TYR A 796 4.15 -14.77 -17.27
CA TYR A 796 5.49 -14.43 -17.79
C TYR A 796 6.62 -15.17 -17.05
N GLY A 797 6.43 -16.50 -16.89
CA GLY A 797 7.42 -17.39 -16.31
C GLY A 797 7.52 -17.41 -14.79
N GLU A 798 6.63 -16.70 -14.07
CA GLU A 798 6.73 -16.54 -12.61
C GLU A 798 5.41 -16.82 -11.86
N ALA A 799 5.54 -17.27 -10.60
CA ALA A 799 4.49 -17.40 -9.60
C ALA A 799 5.07 -17.14 -8.19
N LEU A 800 4.22 -16.96 -7.19
CA LEU A 800 4.63 -16.68 -5.81
C LEU A 800 3.85 -17.56 -4.82
N ALA A 801 4.56 -18.23 -3.92
CA ALA A 801 4.01 -18.92 -2.77
C ALA A 801 4.25 -18.12 -1.49
N ILE A 802 3.27 -18.11 -0.59
CA ILE A 802 3.33 -17.46 0.72
C ILE A 802 2.95 -18.48 1.78
N ILE A 803 3.85 -18.70 2.75
CA ILE A 803 3.74 -19.79 3.72
C ILE A 803 3.91 -19.20 5.12
N ARG A 804 3.03 -19.58 6.05
CA ARG A 804 3.21 -19.34 7.48
C ARG A 804 4.05 -20.47 8.04
N PRO A 805 5.24 -20.20 8.63
CA PRO A 805 6.06 -21.23 9.26
C PRO A 805 5.36 -21.78 10.50
N GLN A 806 5.58 -23.07 10.80
CA GLN A 806 5.05 -23.73 11.99
C GLN A 806 6.12 -23.77 13.08
N ALA A 807 5.83 -23.17 14.23
CA ALA A 807 6.74 -23.20 15.37
C ALA A 807 7.13 -24.64 15.76
N GLY A 808 8.40 -24.84 16.07
CA GLY A 808 8.97 -26.15 16.45
C GLY A 808 9.20 -27.12 15.28
N ALA A 809 8.90 -26.76 14.04
CA ALA A 809 9.13 -27.63 12.87
C ALA A 809 10.61 -27.64 12.41
N GLY A 810 11.41 -26.67 12.88
CA GLY A 810 12.83 -26.50 12.55
C GLY A 810 13.09 -25.94 11.16
N LYS A 811 12.33 -26.34 10.15
CA LYS A 811 12.42 -25.79 8.79
C LYS A 811 11.13 -25.90 8.03
N VAL A 812 10.93 -24.98 7.06
CA VAL A 812 9.93 -25.10 5.99
C VAL A 812 10.60 -25.73 4.77
N VAL A 813 9.99 -26.77 4.21
CA VAL A 813 10.44 -27.41 2.96
C VAL A 813 9.37 -27.21 1.90
N VAL A 814 9.73 -26.62 0.77
CA VAL A 814 8.84 -26.38 -0.36
C VAL A 814 9.33 -27.20 -1.55
N LYS A 815 8.47 -28.10 -2.03
CA LYS A 815 8.70 -28.88 -3.26
C LYS A 815 7.76 -28.37 -4.34
N ALA A 816 8.31 -28.08 -5.51
CA ALA A 816 7.57 -27.64 -6.69
C ALA A 816 7.76 -28.66 -7.81
N GLU A 817 6.67 -29.09 -8.42
CA GLU A 817 6.67 -30.03 -9.54
C GLU A 817 5.94 -29.40 -10.73
N SER A 818 6.50 -29.56 -11.93
CA SER A 818 5.88 -29.16 -13.19
C SER A 818 6.36 -30.06 -14.35
N GLU A 819 5.69 -29.97 -15.49
CA GLU A 819 6.14 -30.68 -16.73
C GLU A 819 7.52 -30.18 -17.22
N LEU A 820 7.93 -28.96 -16.88
CA LEU A 820 9.18 -28.34 -17.28
C LEU A 820 10.33 -28.54 -16.26
N GLY A 821 10.10 -29.26 -15.17
CA GLY A 821 11.11 -29.59 -14.17
C GLY A 821 10.57 -29.50 -12.73
N ASN A 822 11.44 -29.88 -11.80
CA ASN A 822 11.14 -29.87 -10.36
C ASN A 822 12.13 -28.99 -9.63
N ALA A 823 11.69 -28.39 -8.52
CA ALA A 823 12.53 -27.59 -7.63
C ALA A 823 12.23 -27.91 -6.16
N GLU A 824 13.20 -27.76 -5.29
CA GLU A 824 13.03 -27.88 -3.85
C GLU A 824 13.84 -26.79 -3.15
N THR A 825 13.28 -26.20 -2.11
CA THR A 825 14.00 -25.24 -1.26
C THR A 825 13.66 -25.47 0.20
N GLU A 826 14.60 -25.10 1.08
CA GLU A 826 14.46 -25.19 2.53
C GLU A 826 14.67 -23.82 3.15
N ILE A 827 13.86 -23.47 4.14
CA ILE A 827 13.92 -22.23 4.91
C ILE A 827 14.02 -22.61 6.38
N GLU A 828 15.06 -22.15 7.06
CA GLU A 828 15.29 -22.41 8.47
C GLU A 828 14.30 -21.63 9.34
N ILE A 829 13.76 -22.29 10.39
CA ILE A 829 12.89 -21.64 11.38
C ILE A 829 13.71 -21.39 12.64
N LEU A 830 13.78 -20.12 13.03
CA LEU A 830 14.30 -19.70 14.35
C LEU A 830 13.16 -19.69 15.35
N ASP A 831 13.32 -20.36 16.47
CA ASP A 831 12.35 -20.38 17.58
C ASP A 831 12.34 -19.06 18.36
#